data_02c67d30358812e2eeba821711e58b28
#
_entry.id   02c67d30358812e2eeba821711e58b28
#
_cell.length_a   1.000
_cell.length_b   1.000
_cell.length_c   1.000
_cell.angle_alpha   90.00
_cell.angle_beta   90.00
_cell.angle_gamma   90.00
#
_symmetry.space_group_name_H-M   'P 1'
#
loop_
_entity.id
_entity.type
_entity.pdbx_description
1 polymer ?
#
loop_
_entity_poly.entity_id
_entity_poly.type
_entity_poly.pdbx_seq_one_letter_code
_entity_poly.pdbx_strand_id
1 'polypeptide(L)'
;MHLRRIRRARPWAVLAALALAGGAVGATSGNAAAQATARPGAAPAIVFSVSPDGQGTACTAGDPCSLLTAQAEVRQATPTMTSDIDVVLAGGTYRLSQTLAFSAAEGDGGTNGYTVTYEAAPGADPVLSGGEQVTGWTEGAGGVWQAQVPAGTQTSQMYVNGVRANIASESAPGGFTQTATGYTTTYTAMDSWSNISDVQFVYNVGWTQMRCDVASVSGTTVTMDEPCFQNSTLKPYGVNAGNPSEIQNARALLTDPGQYYLDQSADTLYYIPREGQDMQTADVEIPSLQTLVSGTGTEADPLTGVTLSGLSFEYGGWTAPDGPDGFSEVQANMRLTGADAYADQGSCSWFVAGTGTCPYGAWTMTPGNVVFAYTDGLAITGDTFTHLGAAGLQLGQDTDNATISGNVFTDISGNGLEIGNGTDADPSDVALLPAHNTIADNWVHNVAVEYTGGVGIFQGYTRYDVIEHNQINNVPYSGISSNWGWGRTPTETEGNEILDNLVYDWMQQRSDGGGIYVLGQEGDSLADGLLIEGNVVRDAPGSGHAIYTDGGSQYVTETGNAAFGNNTPSMGGCYEGTGTPYGNFDFTGNYYEDLTPDWPCGTPTDVTIDDNTQVGADGSGVPASLLANAGLQPAYAHIAAAPTGSAPVNLALDMPAQAQFLDGSPAQLQPGSQASYATDGNPTTFAQASGQYRWQLVVDLQQEDTLGYVTVTMPQTAYATAFHVDASTDGTNWTTVGSVTGTSWGTIPVVFSSPVTARYLRIVADQPSQCCETGGQMAISEVGAYAATGTNPDLALNQPAQALYIDGTQAQLQPGSLPAYADDGNPATFTQATGQYRWIEQIDLQQPESINAVSVLQPDSAFGTNWHIDVSLDGSSWWTVARQSQDAGGLSGVQLGSAVQARYIRVIADLPASGGQTGGQMAIGEVGVYGEG
;
A
#
# COMPACT_ATOMS: atom_id res chain seq x y z
N MET A 1 -34.47 -8.86 37.58
CA MET A 1 -35.79 -8.37 37.15
C MET A 1 -35.53 -7.74 35.76
N HIS A 2 -35.57 -8.60 34.73
CA HIS A 2 -35.17 -8.22 33.38
C HIS A 2 -36.28 -7.46 32.67
N LEU A 3 -36.04 -6.23 32.29
CA LEU A 3 -36.89 -5.48 31.37
C LEU A 3 -36.42 -5.73 29.93
N ARG A 4 -37.16 -6.58 29.20
CA ARG A 4 -37.00 -6.77 27.75
C ARG A 4 -37.36 -5.46 27.05
N ARG A 5 -36.36 -4.84 26.35
CA ARG A 5 -36.62 -3.81 25.34
C ARG A 5 -37.07 -4.46 24.05
N ILE A 6 -38.20 -4.04 23.54
CA ILE A 6 -38.83 -4.48 22.32
C ILE A 6 -38.08 -3.87 21.13
N ARG A 7 -37.43 -4.70 20.29
CA ARG A 7 -36.81 -4.31 19.01
C ARG A 7 -37.89 -3.74 18.08
N ARG A 8 -37.70 -2.54 17.56
CA ARG A 8 -38.44 -2.00 16.40
C ARG A 8 -37.80 -2.48 15.13
N ALA A 9 -38.48 -3.32 14.37
CA ALA A 9 -38.08 -3.70 13.01
C ALA A 9 -38.09 -2.47 12.09
N ARG A 10 -37.01 -2.25 11.38
CA ARG A 10 -36.94 -1.26 10.30
C ARG A 10 -37.63 -1.82 9.07
N PRO A 11 -38.45 -1.05 8.35
CA PRO A 11 -39.04 -1.48 7.07
C PRO A 11 -38.04 -1.31 5.93
N TRP A 12 -37.89 -2.37 5.16
CA TRP A 12 -37.21 -2.38 3.86
C TRP A 12 -37.90 -1.41 2.89
N ALA A 13 -37.17 -0.43 2.37
CA ALA A 13 -37.66 0.42 1.29
C ALA A 13 -37.24 -0.19 -0.05
N VAL A 14 -38.22 -0.80 -0.71
CA VAL A 14 -38.10 -1.21 -2.11
C VAL A 14 -38.13 0.04 -2.98
N LEU A 15 -37.05 0.42 -3.62
CA LEU A 15 -37.00 1.45 -4.65
C LEU A 15 -37.35 0.82 -6.01
N ALA A 16 -38.52 1.18 -6.53
CA ALA A 16 -38.94 0.84 -7.87
C ALA A 16 -38.28 1.80 -8.88
N ALA A 17 -37.62 1.21 -9.88
CA ALA A 17 -37.02 1.94 -11.01
C ALA A 17 -38.11 2.61 -11.87
N LEU A 18 -37.99 3.92 -12.13
CA LEU A 18 -38.67 4.61 -13.22
C LEU A 18 -37.61 5.10 -14.21
N ALA A 19 -37.60 4.51 -15.40
CA ALA A 19 -36.85 5.00 -16.54
C ALA A 19 -37.51 6.25 -17.11
N LEU A 20 -36.78 7.33 -17.33
CA LEU A 20 -37.16 8.41 -18.23
C LEU A 20 -35.95 8.91 -19.03
N ALA A 21 -36.19 9.02 -20.29
CA ALA A 21 -35.22 9.31 -21.34
C ALA A 21 -34.84 10.79 -21.46
N GLY A 22 -33.59 11.04 -21.85
CA GLY A 22 -33.22 12.04 -22.84
C GLY A 22 -32.80 13.40 -22.33
N GLY A 23 -31.53 13.79 -22.57
CA GLY A 23 -31.11 15.18 -22.63
C GLY A 23 -29.61 15.32 -22.34
N ALA A 24 -28.79 15.30 -23.41
CA ALA A 24 -27.37 15.63 -23.29
C ALA A 24 -27.14 17.10 -22.96
N VAL A 25 -26.47 17.38 -21.87
CA VAL A 25 -25.83 18.66 -21.57
C VAL A 25 -24.41 18.34 -21.07
N GLY A 26 -23.42 18.91 -21.76
CA GLY A 26 -22.04 18.74 -21.39
C GLY A 26 -21.73 19.25 -19.97
N ALA A 27 -21.17 18.40 -19.15
CA ALA A 27 -20.71 18.75 -17.82
C ALA A 27 -19.18 18.92 -17.86
N THR A 28 -18.75 20.09 -17.54
CA THR A 28 -17.37 20.40 -17.14
C THR A 28 -17.13 19.75 -15.80
N SER A 29 -16.04 18.95 -15.72
CA SER A 29 -15.58 18.31 -14.49
C SER A 29 -15.17 19.37 -13.46
N GLY A 30 -16.02 19.57 -12.48
CA GLY A 30 -15.68 20.29 -11.25
C GLY A 30 -15.69 19.31 -10.10
N ASN A 31 -14.64 19.32 -9.30
CA ASN A 31 -14.51 18.55 -8.07
C ASN A 31 -15.76 18.75 -7.19
N ALA A 32 -16.52 17.70 -6.98
CA ALA A 32 -17.60 17.70 -6.00
C ALA A 32 -17.05 17.08 -4.71
N ALA A 33 -16.41 17.91 -3.88
CA ALA A 33 -16.37 17.62 -2.45
C ALA A 33 -17.81 17.50 -1.95
N ALA A 34 -18.10 16.49 -1.13
CA ALA A 34 -19.41 16.30 -0.54
C ALA A 34 -19.76 17.55 0.29
N GLN A 35 -20.54 18.45 -0.28
CA GLN A 35 -21.05 19.59 0.46
C GLN A 35 -22.07 19.08 1.47
N ALA A 36 -21.75 19.20 2.74
CA ALA A 36 -22.74 19.07 3.81
C ALA A 36 -23.98 19.90 3.44
N THR A 37 -25.15 19.27 3.38
CA THR A 37 -26.38 19.95 2.99
C THR A 37 -26.75 20.98 4.07
N ALA A 38 -26.55 22.26 3.77
CA ALA A 38 -26.87 23.36 4.68
C ALA A 38 -28.31 23.21 5.21
N ARG A 39 -28.47 23.26 6.51
CA ARG A 39 -29.78 23.26 7.16
C ARG A 39 -30.63 24.41 6.60
N PRO A 40 -31.88 24.19 6.16
CA PRO A 40 -32.71 25.28 5.66
C PRO A 40 -32.94 26.35 6.74
N GLY A 41 -32.37 27.54 6.55
CA GLY A 41 -32.48 28.65 7.47
C GLY A 41 -31.28 28.89 8.40
N ALA A 42 -30.19 28.15 8.28
CA ALA A 42 -28.94 28.44 9.00
C ALA A 42 -28.34 29.77 8.55
N ALA A 43 -27.71 30.48 9.46
CA ALA A 43 -26.88 31.65 9.11
C ALA A 43 -25.65 31.15 8.33
N PRO A 44 -25.00 31.99 7.49
CA PRO A 44 -23.73 31.65 6.87
C PRO A 44 -22.70 31.24 7.95
N ALA A 45 -21.82 30.30 7.61
CA ALA A 45 -20.72 29.92 8.49
C ALA A 45 -19.83 31.11 8.86
N ILE A 46 -19.27 31.06 10.06
CA ILE A 46 -18.21 31.99 10.47
C ILE A 46 -16.92 31.45 9.86
N VAL A 47 -16.22 32.26 9.05
CA VAL A 47 -15.01 31.85 8.37
C VAL A 47 -13.78 32.52 8.98
N PHE A 48 -12.81 31.70 9.43
CA PHE A 48 -11.48 32.14 9.83
C PHE A 48 -10.46 31.71 8.77
N SER A 49 -9.77 32.69 8.16
CA SER A 49 -8.74 32.44 7.16
C SER A 49 -7.36 32.36 7.80
N VAL A 50 -6.62 31.30 7.49
CA VAL A 50 -5.32 30.96 8.07
C VAL A 50 -4.28 30.81 6.98
N SER A 51 -3.03 31.24 7.24
CA SER A 51 -1.89 30.97 6.37
C SER A 51 -0.65 30.60 7.18
N PRO A 52 0.34 29.89 6.59
CA PRO A 52 1.54 29.46 7.31
C PRO A 52 2.27 30.61 8.02
N ASP A 53 2.37 31.77 7.38
CA ASP A 53 3.02 32.97 7.90
C ASP A 53 2.01 34.03 8.41
N GLY A 54 0.78 33.61 8.69
CA GLY A 54 -0.32 34.52 9.08
C GLY A 54 0.01 35.26 10.39
N GLN A 55 -0.08 36.61 10.33
CA GLN A 55 0.15 37.49 11.47
C GLN A 55 -1.10 38.33 11.78
N GLY A 56 -2.16 38.16 11.01
CA GLY A 56 -3.43 38.84 11.20
C GLY A 56 -4.05 38.54 12.55
N THR A 57 -4.84 39.46 13.07
CA THR A 57 -5.60 39.24 14.30
C THR A 57 -7.11 39.12 14.03
N ALA A 58 -7.55 39.46 12.82
CA ALA A 58 -8.93 39.38 12.43
C ALA A 58 -9.30 38.06 11.71
N CYS A 59 -8.33 37.22 11.39
CA CYS A 59 -8.48 35.93 10.71
C CYS A 59 -9.39 36.01 9.48
N THR A 60 -9.23 37.03 8.64
CA THR A 60 -10.01 37.20 7.41
C THR A 60 -9.17 36.92 6.18
N ALA A 61 -9.78 36.71 5.03
CA ALA A 61 -9.07 36.46 3.77
C ALA A 61 -8.09 37.60 3.38
N GLY A 62 -8.34 38.83 3.80
CA GLY A 62 -7.45 40.00 3.59
C GLY A 62 -6.40 40.17 4.70
N ASP A 63 -6.54 39.50 5.83
CA ASP A 63 -5.65 39.57 7.00
C ASP A 63 -5.63 38.19 7.68
N PRO A 64 -5.05 37.15 7.02
CA PRO A 64 -5.05 35.79 7.56
C PRO A 64 -4.19 35.72 8.83
N CYS A 65 -4.64 34.93 9.79
CA CYS A 65 -3.96 34.71 11.06
C CYS A 65 -3.20 33.39 11.08
N SER A 66 -2.46 33.13 12.16
CA SER A 66 -1.86 31.82 12.42
C SER A 66 -2.93 30.81 12.85
N LEU A 67 -2.62 29.52 12.68
CA LEU A 67 -3.49 28.39 13.07
C LEU A 67 -3.89 28.46 14.54
N LEU A 68 -2.95 28.77 15.45
CA LEU A 68 -3.23 28.90 16.89
C LEU A 68 -4.08 30.13 17.20
N THR A 69 -3.95 31.21 16.43
CA THR A 69 -4.82 32.38 16.59
C THR A 69 -6.25 32.06 16.17
N ALA A 70 -6.42 31.32 15.04
CA ALA A 70 -7.76 30.89 14.61
C ALA A 70 -8.41 29.95 15.64
N GLN A 71 -7.64 29.00 16.20
CA GLN A 71 -8.16 28.15 17.28
C GLN A 71 -8.62 28.96 18.49
N ALA A 72 -7.89 30.01 18.88
CA ALA A 72 -8.30 30.89 19.98
C ALA A 72 -9.61 31.67 19.64
N GLU A 73 -9.81 32.07 18.40
CA GLU A 73 -11.07 32.69 17.96
C GLU A 73 -12.22 31.68 17.92
N VAL A 74 -11.97 30.42 17.51
CA VAL A 74 -12.95 29.31 17.60
C VAL A 74 -13.44 29.16 19.02
N ARG A 75 -12.53 29.05 20.01
CA ARG A 75 -12.86 28.92 21.46
C ARG A 75 -13.72 30.06 22.00
N GLN A 76 -13.58 31.26 21.42
CA GLN A 76 -14.43 32.40 21.79
C GLN A 76 -15.83 32.31 21.16
N ALA A 77 -15.93 31.77 19.96
CA ALA A 77 -17.16 31.71 19.18
C ALA A 77 -18.06 30.53 19.57
N THR A 78 -17.51 29.39 19.88
CA THR A 78 -18.22 28.12 20.12
C THR A 78 -19.27 28.16 21.23
N PRO A 79 -19.12 28.86 22.38
CA PRO A 79 -20.12 28.88 23.40
C PRO A 79 -21.48 29.49 22.96
N THR A 80 -21.47 30.25 21.85
CA THR A 80 -22.66 30.97 21.36
C THR A 80 -22.94 30.68 19.88
N MET A 81 -22.50 29.54 19.36
CA MET A 81 -22.71 29.15 17.96
C MET A 81 -24.18 29.19 17.57
N THR A 82 -24.42 29.82 16.42
CA THR A 82 -25.71 29.85 15.71
C THR A 82 -25.55 29.49 14.24
N SER A 83 -24.33 29.17 13.82
CA SER A 83 -23.89 28.65 12.51
C SER A 83 -22.63 27.82 12.68
N ASP A 84 -22.27 27.08 11.67
CA ASP A 84 -20.99 26.37 11.62
C ASP A 84 -19.83 27.37 11.60
N ILE A 85 -18.63 26.91 11.97
CA ILE A 85 -17.38 27.65 11.91
C ILE A 85 -16.44 26.93 10.98
N ASP A 86 -15.92 27.64 9.97
CA ASP A 86 -14.95 27.11 9.01
C ASP A 86 -13.59 27.80 9.23
N VAL A 87 -12.58 27.04 9.56
CA VAL A 87 -11.18 27.47 9.63
C VAL A 87 -10.51 27.05 8.33
N VAL A 88 -10.33 27.99 7.40
CA VAL A 88 -9.88 27.74 6.03
C VAL A 88 -8.38 27.98 5.93
N LEU A 89 -7.61 26.92 5.67
CA LEU A 89 -6.15 26.92 5.60
C LEU A 89 -5.67 27.17 4.16
N ALA A 90 -4.86 28.17 3.96
CA ALA A 90 -4.14 28.36 2.71
C ALA A 90 -3.07 27.29 2.53
N GLY A 91 -2.70 26.98 1.28
CA GLY A 91 -1.62 26.03 0.98
C GLY A 91 -0.27 26.43 1.54
N GLY A 92 0.56 25.44 1.83
CA GLY A 92 1.91 25.58 2.37
C GLY A 92 2.10 24.88 3.71
N THR A 93 3.33 24.91 4.22
CA THR A 93 3.72 24.14 5.39
C THR A 93 3.51 24.92 6.70
N TYR A 94 2.64 24.41 7.55
CA TYR A 94 2.40 24.85 8.92
C TYR A 94 3.30 24.06 9.88
N ARG A 95 4.49 24.58 10.20
CA ARG A 95 5.42 23.94 11.12
C ARG A 95 4.91 24.04 12.55
N LEU A 96 4.54 22.89 13.12
CA LEU A 96 3.99 22.79 14.45
C LEU A 96 5.14 22.75 15.47
N SER A 97 5.23 23.76 16.33
CA SER A 97 6.18 23.74 17.47
C SER A 97 5.62 23.02 18.70
N GLN A 98 4.37 22.64 18.65
CA GLN A 98 3.63 21.88 19.66
C GLN A 98 2.42 21.23 19.01
N THR A 99 1.90 20.19 19.64
CA THR A 99 0.66 19.53 19.21
C THR A 99 -0.49 20.53 19.06
N LEU A 100 -1.22 20.48 17.95
CA LEU A 100 -2.50 21.15 17.79
C LEU A 100 -3.53 20.36 18.58
N ALA A 101 -3.81 20.80 19.79
CA ALA A 101 -4.67 20.07 20.71
C ALA A 101 -6.10 20.65 20.73
N PHE A 102 -7.06 19.79 20.43
CA PHE A 102 -8.49 20.07 20.55
C PHE A 102 -8.99 19.51 21.89
N SER A 103 -9.78 20.32 22.62
CA SER A 103 -10.31 19.93 23.90
C SER A 103 -11.75 20.41 24.08
N ALA A 104 -12.63 19.50 24.49
CA ALA A 104 -14.01 19.85 24.85
C ALA A 104 -14.03 20.92 25.95
N ALA A 105 -13.19 20.76 26.97
CA ALA A 105 -13.12 21.68 28.12
C ALA A 105 -12.65 23.09 27.73
N GLU A 106 -11.90 23.24 26.65
CA GLU A 106 -11.46 24.53 26.13
C GLU A 106 -12.39 25.12 25.07
N GLY A 107 -13.37 24.34 24.61
CA GLY A 107 -14.35 24.78 23.65
C GLY A 107 -13.88 24.71 22.19
N ASP A 108 -13.08 23.73 21.82
CA ASP A 108 -12.63 23.52 20.45
C ASP A 108 -13.69 22.82 19.58
N GLY A 109 -14.67 22.18 20.19
CA GLY A 109 -15.73 21.44 19.49
C GLY A 109 -16.95 22.28 19.16
N GLY A 110 -17.78 21.76 18.24
CA GLY A 110 -19.05 22.37 17.88
C GLY A 110 -20.08 22.32 18.99
N THR A 111 -20.93 23.30 19.09
CA THR A 111 -22.00 23.37 20.08
C THR A 111 -23.36 23.65 19.41
N ASN A 112 -24.44 23.38 20.12
CA ASN A 112 -25.80 23.58 19.64
C ASN A 112 -26.14 22.82 18.33
N GLY A 113 -25.39 21.73 18.05
CA GLY A 113 -25.52 20.91 16.85
C GLY A 113 -24.90 21.54 15.59
N TYR A 114 -24.02 22.51 15.75
CA TYR A 114 -23.16 23.08 14.72
C TYR A 114 -21.76 22.44 14.80
N THR A 115 -20.99 22.54 13.71
CA THR A 115 -19.64 21.94 13.59
C THR A 115 -18.56 23.02 13.50
N VAL A 116 -17.36 22.64 13.88
CA VAL A 116 -16.12 23.38 13.64
C VAL A 116 -15.29 22.58 12.63
N THR A 117 -15.08 23.15 11.45
CA THR A 117 -14.33 22.50 10.35
C THR A 117 -13.01 23.19 10.17
N TYR A 118 -11.91 22.43 10.17
CA TYR A 118 -10.59 22.86 9.72
C TYR A 118 -10.38 22.25 8.34
N GLU A 119 -10.34 23.12 7.30
CA GLU A 119 -10.34 22.66 5.93
C GLU A 119 -9.33 23.35 5.04
N ALA A 120 -8.88 22.67 3.98
CA ALA A 120 -8.07 23.27 2.95
C ALA A 120 -8.86 24.32 2.17
N ALA A 121 -8.25 25.44 1.86
CA ALA A 121 -8.81 26.36 0.87
C ALA A 121 -8.95 25.67 -0.49
N PRO A 122 -9.96 26.01 -1.32
CA PRO A 122 -10.18 25.31 -2.58
C PRO A 122 -8.93 25.24 -3.46
N GLY A 123 -8.46 24.02 -3.75
CA GLY A 123 -7.26 23.76 -4.56
C GLY A 123 -5.94 24.09 -3.86
N ALA A 124 -5.95 24.17 -2.53
CA ALA A 124 -4.75 24.35 -1.73
C ALA A 124 -4.37 23.04 -1.03
N ASP A 125 -3.09 22.88 -0.76
CA ASP A 125 -2.50 21.73 -0.05
C ASP A 125 -1.81 22.24 1.24
N PRO A 126 -2.54 22.38 2.35
CA PRO A 126 -1.97 22.76 3.63
C PRO A 126 -1.35 21.54 4.32
N VAL A 127 -0.08 21.64 4.70
CA VAL A 127 0.69 20.61 5.39
C VAL A 127 0.89 20.98 6.86
N LEU A 128 0.36 20.20 7.79
CA LEU A 128 0.63 20.29 9.22
C LEU A 128 1.85 19.42 9.53
N SER A 129 3.02 20.08 9.68
CA SER A 129 4.32 19.40 9.78
C SER A 129 4.87 19.41 11.20
N GLY A 130 5.26 18.23 11.70
CA GLY A 130 6.05 18.10 12.93
C GLY A 130 7.57 18.07 12.67
N GLY A 131 7.99 18.34 11.43
CA GLY A 131 9.38 18.31 11.01
C GLY A 131 10.16 19.57 11.36
N GLU A 132 11.46 19.37 11.52
CA GLU A 132 12.45 20.43 11.60
C GLU A 132 13.41 20.32 10.40
N GLN A 133 13.57 21.41 9.69
CA GLN A 133 14.44 21.45 8.50
C GLN A 133 15.92 21.49 8.89
N VAL A 134 16.70 20.55 8.37
CA VAL A 134 18.16 20.48 8.58
C VAL A 134 18.88 21.14 7.41
N THR A 135 19.61 22.18 7.70
CA THR A 135 20.36 22.97 6.72
C THR A 135 21.85 22.98 7.02
N GLY A 136 22.64 23.61 6.14
CA GLY A 136 24.09 23.78 6.38
C GLY A 136 24.90 22.50 6.11
N TRP A 137 24.42 21.64 5.24
CA TRP A 137 25.11 20.43 4.84
C TRP A 137 26.47 20.71 4.21
N THR A 138 27.45 19.90 4.58
CA THR A 138 28.83 20.00 4.08
C THR A 138 29.34 18.62 3.71
N GLU A 139 29.98 18.52 2.54
CA GLU A 139 30.55 17.27 2.08
C GLU A 139 31.80 16.91 2.87
N GLY A 140 31.86 15.70 3.37
CA GLY A 140 33.00 15.09 4.05
C GLY A 140 33.75 14.11 3.15
N ALA A 141 34.61 13.30 3.74
CA ALA A 141 35.37 12.31 3.02
C ALA A 141 34.46 11.16 2.53
N GLY A 142 34.71 10.66 1.31
CA GLY A 142 34.01 9.50 0.77
C GLY A 142 32.58 9.74 0.33
N GLY A 143 32.21 10.99 0.04
CA GLY A 143 30.84 11.34 -0.41
C GLY A 143 29.81 11.41 0.72
N VAL A 144 30.24 11.28 1.98
CA VAL A 144 29.35 11.42 3.14
C VAL A 144 29.15 12.90 3.44
N TRP A 145 27.92 13.33 3.47
CA TRP A 145 27.54 14.68 3.88
C TRP A 145 27.22 14.74 5.37
N GLN A 146 27.38 15.89 5.97
CA GLN A 146 27.10 16.10 7.38
C GLN A 146 26.52 17.48 7.65
N ALA A 147 25.64 17.55 8.65
CA ALA A 147 25.05 18.79 9.15
C ALA A 147 24.94 18.76 10.67
N GLN A 148 25.05 19.91 11.29
CA GLN A 148 24.81 20.06 12.74
C GLN A 148 23.30 20.16 12.98
N VAL A 149 22.83 19.50 14.03
CA VAL A 149 21.45 19.61 14.52
C VAL A 149 21.46 20.26 15.92
N PRO A 150 20.33 20.76 16.41
CA PRO A 150 20.22 21.26 17.77
C PRO A 150 20.67 20.24 18.81
N ALA A 151 21.32 20.73 19.89
CA ALA A 151 21.79 19.83 20.92
C ALA A 151 20.67 19.02 21.57
N GLY A 152 20.88 17.72 21.62
CA GLY A 152 19.89 16.77 22.16
C GLY A 152 18.78 16.38 21.18
N THR A 153 18.92 16.66 19.89
CA THR A 153 18.03 16.15 18.86
C THR A 153 17.99 14.62 18.92
N GLN A 154 16.79 14.07 18.90
CA GLN A 154 16.51 12.65 18.76
C GLN A 154 15.57 12.46 17.59
N THR A 155 15.89 11.56 16.70
CA THR A 155 15.00 11.18 15.59
C THR A 155 15.32 9.77 15.14
N SER A 156 14.29 8.99 14.88
CA SER A 156 14.38 7.66 14.26
C SER A 156 14.06 7.71 12.76
N GLN A 157 13.70 8.87 12.23
CA GLN A 157 13.38 9.07 10.81
C GLN A 157 14.08 10.32 10.28
N MET A 158 14.44 10.29 8.99
CA MET A 158 14.91 11.44 8.22
C MET A 158 14.33 11.35 6.79
N TYR A 159 14.03 12.50 6.22
CA TYR A 159 13.50 12.58 4.85
C TYR A 159 14.33 13.57 4.03
N VAL A 160 14.59 13.24 2.78
CA VAL A 160 15.34 14.09 1.85
C VAL A 160 14.52 14.28 0.58
N ASN A 161 14.08 15.51 0.33
CA ASN A 161 13.14 15.85 -0.74
C ASN A 161 11.84 15.01 -0.68
N GLY A 162 11.28 14.83 0.51
CA GLY A 162 10.08 14.01 0.73
C GLY A 162 10.31 12.50 0.71
N VAL A 163 11.52 12.01 0.48
CA VAL A 163 11.81 10.58 0.43
C VAL A 163 12.47 10.14 1.73
N ARG A 164 11.89 9.13 2.39
CA ARG A 164 12.43 8.54 3.62
C ARG A 164 13.86 8.05 3.40
N ALA A 165 14.77 8.46 4.27
CA ALA A 165 16.14 7.95 4.32
C ALA A 165 16.19 6.69 5.20
N ASN A 166 17.03 5.74 4.83
CA ASN A 166 17.21 4.53 5.61
C ASN A 166 18.21 4.78 6.75
N ILE A 167 17.94 4.25 7.92
CA ILE A 167 18.96 4.22 8.98
C ILE A 167 20.14 3.38 8.52
N ALA A 168 21.37 3.78 8.86
CA ALA A 168 22.57 3.03 8.51
C ALA A 168 22.52 1.62 9.11
N SER A 169 22.50 0.59 8.26
CA SER A 169 22.28 -0.80 8.67
C SER A 169 23.03 -1.80 7.79
N GLU A 170 23.15 -3.03 8.29
CA GLU A 170 23.60 -4.20 7.53
C GLU A 170 22.87 -5.45 7.98
N SER A 171 22.70 -6.43 7.10
CA SER A 171 22.25 -7.76 7.48
C SER A 171 23.20 -8.33 8.54
N ALA A 172 22.66 -8.86 9.64
CA ALA A 172 23.48 -9.35 10.73
C ALA A 172 24.38 -10.49 10.25
N PRO A 173 25.71 -10.36 10.39
CA PRO A 173 26.62 -11.44 10.00
C PRO A 173 26.41 -12.65 10.89
N GLY A 174 26.63 -13.82 10.35
CA GLY A 174 26.55 -15.08 11.13
C GLY A 174 27.52 -15.12 12.32
N GLY A 175 27.27 -16.02 13.26
CA GLY A 175 28.19 -16.28 14.38
C GLY A 175 27.77 -15.68 15.71
N PHE A 176 26.52 -15.22 15.83
CA PHE A 176 25.89 -14.87 17.09
C PHE A 176 25.38 -16.15 17.79
N THR A 177 25.57 -16.22 19.10
CA THR A 177 25.02 -17.26 19.99
C THR A 177 24.39 -16.58 21.17
N GLN A 178 23.09 -16.73 21.34
CA GLN A 178 22.34 -16.10 22.41
C GLN A 178 22.80 -16.57 23.81
N THR A 179 22.82 -15.65 24.76
CA THR A 179 23.09 -15.84 26.18
C THR A 179 21.93 -15.28 27.01
N ALA A 180 21.99 -15.34 28.32
CA ALA A 180 20.95 -14.80 29.18
C ALA A 180 20.83 -13.27 29.14
N THR A 181 21.84 -12.54 28.66
CA THR A 181 21.92 -11.08 28.68
C THR A 181 22.38 -10.49 27.34
N GLY A 182 22.26 -11.25 26.26
CA GLY A 182 22.69 -10.81 24.93
C GLY A 182 23.31 -11.95 24.12
N TYR A 183 24.54 -11.75 23.61
CA TYR A 183 25.18 -12.71 22.71
C TYR A 183 26.69 -12.87 22.96
N THR A 184 27.19 -14.02 22.57
CA THR A 184 28.59 -14.16 22.17
C THR A 184 28.65 -14.16 20.64
N THR A 185 29.67 -13.51 20.07
CA THR A 185 29.78 -13.38 18.61
C THR A 185 31.21 -13.58 18.12
N THR A 186 31.35 -14.07 16.89
CA THR A 186 32.62 -14.04 16.16
C THR A 186 32.79 -12.72 15.37
N TYR A 187 31.75 -11.90 15.25
CA TYR A 187 31.78 -10.59 14.64
C TYR A 187 32.33 -9.55 15.62
N THR A 188 33.64 -9.32 15.56
CA THR A 188 34.34 -8.47 16.51
C THR A 188 34.46 -6.99 16.06
N ALA A 189 33.96 -6.64 14.89
CA ALA A 189 34.02 -5.25 14.39
C ALA A 189 33.35 -4.26 15.37
N MET A 190 32.25 -4.67 15.98
CA MET A 190 31.47 -3.86 16.93
C MET A 190 32.28 -3.42 18.17
N ASP A 191 33.33 -4.15 18.57
CA ASP A 191 34.17 -3.79 19.71
C ASP A 191 34.95 -2.46 19.52
N SER A 192 35.01 -1.99 18.26
CA SER A 192 35.68 -0.75 17.88
C SER A 192 34.72 0.37 17.51
N TRP A 193 33.40 0.14 17.50
CA TRP A 193 32.44 1.17 17.13
C TRP A 193 32.29 2.20 18.24
N SER A 194 32.11 3.46 17.84
CA SER A 194 31.66 4.51 18.74
C SER A 194 30.15 4.42 18.97
N ASN A 195 29.70 5.02 20.07
CA ASN A 195 28.26 5.14 20.37
C ASN A 195 27.53 3.78 20.33
N ILE A 196 28.15 2.77 20.93
CA ILE A 196 27.62 1.38 20.89
C ILE A 196 26.21 1.26 21.52
N SER A 197 25.84 2.16 22.40
CA SER A 197 24.51 2.23 23.00
C SER A 197 23.40 2.70 22.03
N ASP A 198 23.78 3.26 20.88
CA ASP A 198 22.81 3.68 19.86
C ASP A 198 22.52 2.53 18.88
N VAL A 199 23.32 1.47 18.92
CA VAL A 199 23.22 0.33 18.01
C VAL A 199 22.03 -0.53 18.39
N GLN A 200 21.19 -0.86 17.41
CA GLN A 200 20.02 -1.72 17.58
C GLN A 200 20.19 -3.04 16.85
N PHE A 201 19.73 -4.11 17.48
CA PHE A 201 19.54 -5.40 16.86
C PHE A 201 18.09 -5.57 16.46
N VAL A 202 17.83 -5.83 15.17
CA VAL A 202 16.51 -6.10 14.60
C VAL A 202 16.30 -7.60 14.46
N TYR A 203 15.12 -8.07 14.84
CA TYR A 203 14.73 -9.48 14.80
C TYR A 203 13.47 -9.64 13.96
N ASN A 204 13.63 -10.18 12.76
CA ASN A 204 12.53 -10.50 11.85
C ASN A 204 12.10 -11.95 12.12
N VAL A 205 10.97 -12.16 12.79
CA VAL A 205 10.50 -13.49 13.22
C VAL A 205 9.00 -13.64 13.01
N GLY A 206 8.62 -14.64 12.22
CA GLY A 206 7.20 -14.94 11.98
C GLY A 206 6.39 -13.71 11.60
N TRP A 207 5.46 -13.36 12.45
CA TRP A 207 4.53 -12.23 12.29
C TRP A 207 5.00 -10.92 12.93
N THR A 208 6.19 -10.89 13.57
CA THR A 208 6.68 -9.72 14.27
C THR A 208 8.03 -9.23 13.77
N GLN A 209 8.33 -7.95 14.03
CA GLN A 209 9.67 -7.40 13.99
C GLN A 209 9.99 -6.78 15.35
N MET A 210 11.02 -7.25 16.03
CA MET A 210 11.45 -6.70 17.31
C MET A 210 12.76 -5.92 17.14
N ARG A 211 13.00 -4.91 18.01
CA ARG A 211 14.22 -4.09 18.02
C ARG A 211 14.65 -3.87 19.46
N CYS A 212 15.91 -4.13 19.76
CA CYS A 212 16.50 -3.87 21.08
C CYS A 212 17.90 -3.26 20.95
N ASP A 213 18.19 -2.34 21.84
CA ASP A 213 19.47 -1.65 21.87
C ASP A 213 20.58 -2.53 22.47
N VAL A 214 21.81 -2.22 22.06
CA VAL A 214 23.02 -2.84 22.60
C VAL A 214 23.53 -2.00 23.76
N ALA A 215 23.52 -2.55 24.98
CA ALA A 215 24.04 -1.86 26.15
C ALA A 215 25.58 -1.72 26.13
N SER A 216 26.30 -2.78 25.69
CA SER A 216 27.75 -2.74 25.58
C SER A 216 28.32 -3.89 24.76
N VAL A 217 29.52 -3.69 24.21
CA VAL A 217 30.32 -4.73 23.55
C VAL A 217 31.69 -4.80 24.21
N SER A 218 32.20 -6.01 24.42
CA SER A 218 33.55 -6.26 24.94
C SER A 218 34.15 -7.50 24.30
N GLY A 219 35.03 -7.33 23.33
CA GLY A 219 35.61 -8.38 22.53
C GLY A 219 34.54 -9.18 21.76
N THR A 220 34.26 -10.41 22.22
CA THR A 220 33.26 -11.31 21.63
C THR A 220 31.93 -11.32 22.38
N THR A 221 31.76 -10.49 23.38
CA THR A 221 30.54 -10.42 24.21
C THR A 221 29.76 -9.17 23.89
N VAL A 222 28.49 -9.35 23.52
CA VAL A 222 27.49 -8.30 23.33
C VAL A 222 26.50 -8.42 24.48
N THR A 223 26.33 -7.33 25.24
CA THR A 223 25.28 -7.20 26.25
C THR A 223 24.17 -6.34 25.67
N MET A 224 22.96 -6.85 25.69
CA MET A 224 21.76 -6.13 25.21
C MET A 224 21.16 -5.27 26.32
N ASP A 225 20.39 -4.28 25.96
CA ASP A 225 19.70 -3.44 26.93
C ASP A 225 18.41 -4.12 27.45
N GLU A 226 18.08 -3.78 28.69
CA GLU A 226 16.94 -4.34 29.41
C GLU A 226 15.95 -3.22 29.76
N PRO A 227 14.64 -3.48 29.72
CA PRO A 227 13.96 -4.77 29.68
C PRO A 227 13.68 -5.33 28.26
N CYS A 228 14.02 -4.60 27.19
CA CYS A 228 13.72 -5.02 25.81
C CYS A 228 14.17 -6.43 25.51
N PHE A 229 15.41 -6.77 25.81
CA PHE A 229 15.95 -8.08 25.42
C PHE A 229 15.25 -9.24 26.13
N GLN A 230 14.94 -9.12 27.42
CA GLN A 230 14.16 -10.14 28.14
C GLN A 230 12.73 -10.21 27.63
N ASN A 231 12.07 -9.08 27.42
CA ASN A 231 10.72 -9.05 26.87
C ASN A 231 10.65 -9.64 25.46
N SER A 232 11.70 -9.55 24.69
CA SER A 232 11.78 -10.11 23.33
C SER A 232 12.16 -11.59 23.29
N THR A 233 12.88 -12.12 24.29
CA THR A 233 13.47 -13.46 24.27
C THR A 233 12.84 -14.45 25.24
N LEU A 234 12.03 -14.00 26.19
CA LEU A 234 11.47 -14.83 27.26
C LEU A 234 9.94 -14.87 27.22
N LYS A 235 9.31 -14.43 26.14
CA LYS A 235 7.85 -14.54 25.99
C LYS A 235 7.44 -16.01 26.14
N PRO A 236 6.49 -16.35 27.02
CA PRO A 236 6.04 -17.73 27.21
C PRO A 236 5.15 -18.21 26.07
N TYR A 237 4.59 -17.28 25.29
CA TYR A 237 3.72 -17.52 24.14
C TYR A 237 4.15 -16.65 22.96
N GLY A 238 3.80 -17.10 21.75
CA GLY A 238 4.21 -16.42 20.53
C GLY A 238 5.68 -16.69 20.15
N VAL A 239 6.23 -15.81 19.33
CA VAL A 239 7.62 -15.95 18.86
C VAL A 239 8.59 -15.14 19.71
N ASN A 240 9.75 -15.72 19.96
CA ASN A 240 10.85 -15.09 20.66
C ASN A 240 11.93 -14.66 19.67
N ALA A 241 12.60 -13.55 19.97
CA ALA A 241 13.80 -13.15 19.27
C ALA A 241 14.88 -14.23 19.39
N GLY A 242 15.49 -14.56 18.27
CA GLY A 242 16.63 -15.45 18.19
C GLY A 242 17.94 -14.70 17.99
N ASN A 243 18.70 -15.07 16.96
CA ASN A 243 19.83 -14.26 16.50
C ASN A 243 19.29 -13.04 15.73
N PRO A 244 20.02 -11.91 15.77
CA PRO A 244 19.60 -10.73 15.01
C PRO A 244 19.54 -11.03 13.51
N SER A 245 18.58 -10.46 12.85
CA SER A 245 18.44 -10.46 11.39
C SER A 245 19.24 -9.30 10.77
N GLU A 246 19.32 -8.19 11.49
CA GLU A 246 19.96 -6.96 11.06
C GLU A 246 20.61 -6.25 12.25
N ILE A 247 21.64 -5.47 11.97
CA ILE A 247 22.27 -4.53 12.90
C ILE A 247 22.13 -3.13 12.30
N GLN A 248 21.63 -2.19 13.05
CA GLN A 248 21.42 -0.82 12.57
C GLN A 248 21.93 0.25 13.55
N ASN A 249 21.91 1.50 13.06
CA ASN A 249 22.21 2.71 13.81
C ASN A 249 23.65 2.79 14.33
N ALA A 250 24.60 2.54 13.44
CA ALA A 250 26.03 2.77 13.72
C ALA A 250 26.68 3.57 12.60
N ARG A 251 27.56 4.50 12.96
CA ARG A 251 28.35 5.27 11.97
C ARG A 251 29.17 4.38 11.03
N ALA A 252 29.58 3.22 11.51
CA ALA A 252 30.37 2.26 10.74
C ALA A 252 29.56 1.55 9.65
N LEU A 253 28.23 1.54 9.75
CA LEU A 253 27.30 0.93 8.83
C LEU A 253 26.81 1.89 7.73
N LEU A 254 27.18 3.16 7.82
CA LEU A 254 26.82 4.16 6.82
C LEU A 254 27.68 3.96 5.56
N THR A 255 27.21 3.16 4.62
CA THR A 255 27.95 2.71 3.43
C THR A 255 27.21 2.93 2.13
N ASP A 256 25.89 3.00 2.16
CA ASP A 256 25.06 2.98 0.96
C ASP A 256 24.33 4.32 0.74
N PRO A 257 24.08 4.71 -0.53
CA PRO A 257 23.28 5.89 -0.85
C PRO A 257 21.88 5.83 -0.26
N GLY A 258 21.42 6.93 0.30
CA GLY A 258 20.13 7.04 0.98
C GLY A 258 20.17 6.68 2.47
N GLN A 259 21.29 6.19 2.97
CA GLN A 259 21.45 5.92 4.40
C GLN A 259 21.86 7.18 5.20
N TYR A 260 21.38 7.27 6.44
CA TYR A 260 21.75 8.29 7.41
C TYR A 260 22.17 7.70 8.75
N TYR A 261 22.87 8.49 9.52
CA TYR A 261 23.23 8.21 10.91
C TYR A 261 23.23 9.50 11.73
N LEU A 262 22.59 9.51 12.88
CA LEU A 262 22.66 10.61 13.86
C LEU A 262 23.65 10.28 14.96
N ASP A 263 24.76 11.03 15.01
CA ASP A 263 25.66 11.00 16.17
C ASP A 263 25.11 11.94 17.25
N GLN A 264 24.35 11.40 18.18
CA GLN A 264 23.75 12.17 19.28
C GLN A 264 24.78 12.79 20.19
N SER A 265 25.99 12.19 20.32
CA SER A 265 27.07 12.71 21.14
C SER A 265 27.75 13.93 20.53
N ALA A 266 27.66 14.07 19.22
CA ALA A 266 28.26 15.18 18.46
C ALA A 266 27.19 16.13 17.89
N ASP A 267 25.92 15.89 18.14
CA ASP A 267 24.77 16.59 17.55
C ASP A 267 24.93 16.74 16.02
N THR A 268 25.30 15.64 15.34
CA THR A 268 25.66 15.66 13.92
C THR A 268 24.93 14.57 13.15
N LEU A 269 24.17 14.98 12.14
CA LEU A 269 23.61 14.07 11.12
C LEU A 269 24.65 13.81 10.03
N TYR A 270 24.72 12.55 9.61
CA TYR A 270 25.49 12.09 8.47
C TYR A 270 24.57 11.43 7.46
N TYR A 271 24.82 11.67 6.17
CA TYR A 271 24.01 11.12 5.09
C TYR A 271 24.87 10.82 3.86
N ILE A 272 24.58 9.74 3.15
CA ILE A 272 25.12 9.47 1.82
C ILE A 272 24.00 9.78 0.82
N PRO A 273 24.14 10.84 0.00
CA PRO A 273 23.11 11.19 -0.97
C PRO A 273 22.85 10.10 -1.98
N ARG A 274 21.59 9.94 -2.38
CA ARG A 274 21.22 9.16 -3.55
C ARG A 274 21.75 9.82 -4.81
N GLU A 275 21.90 9.07 -5.89
CA GLU A 275 22.33 9.62 -7.16
C GLU A 275 21.44 10.80 -7.58
N GLY A 276 22.07 11.87 -8.05
CA GLY A 276 21.36 13.10 -8.46
C GLY A 276 20.89 14.03 -7.36
N GLN A 277 21.03 13.68 -6.08
CA GLN A 277 20.67 14.58 -4.97
C GLN A 277 21.76 15.64 -4.73
N ASP A 278 21.38 16.91 -4.76
CA ASP A 278 22.23 18.05 -4.38
C ASP A 278 21.91 18.48 -2.93
N MET A 279 22.75 18.06 -1.99
CA MET A 279 22.57 18.36 -0.57
C MET A 279 22.69 19.85 -0.20
N GLN A 280 23.12 20.71 -1.11
CA GLN A 280 23.13 22.16 -0.86
C GLN A 280 21.75 22.79 -1.07
N THR A 281 20.89 22.14 -1.84
CA THR A 281 19.54 22.61 -2.15
C THR A 281 18.46 21.63 -1.71
N ALA A 282 18.83 20.43 -1.27
CA ALA A 282 17.89 19.41 -0.81
C ALA A 282 17.08 19.90 0.40
N ASP A 283 15.81 19.62 0.38
CA ASP A 283 14.94 19.76 1.53
C ASP A 283 15.10 18.55 2.43
N VAL A 284 15.68 18.75 3.61
CA VAL A 284 15.93 17.68 4.58
C VAL A 284 15.13 17.94 5.83
N GLU A 285 14.22 17.02 6.14
CA GLU A 285 13.34 17.09 7.30
C GLU A 285 13.65 15.97 8.30
N ILE A 286 13.68 16.30 9.57
CA ILE A 286 13.67 15.33 10.66
C ILE A 286 12.46 15.57 11.56
N PRO A 287 11.70 14.54 11.94
CA PRO A 287 10.62 14.70 12.90
C PRO A 287 11.12 15.18 14.25
N SER A 288 10.48 16.21 14.80
CA SER A 288 10.77 16.75 16.13
C SER A 288 9.56 16.68 17.08
N LEU A 289 8.37 16.45 16.53
CA LEU A 289 7.12 16.34 17.26
C LEU A 289 6.49 14.96 17.05
N GLN A 290 6.13 14.25 18.10
CA GLN A 290 5.48 12.96 17.98
C GLN A 290 4.00 13.10 17.60
N THR A 291 3.22 13.83 18.40
CA THR A 291 1.79 14.02 18.15
C THR A 291 1.56 15.34 17.47
N LEU A 292 1.08 15.30 16.22
CA LEU A 292 0.79 16.50 15.42
C LEU A 292 -0.53 17.11 15.85
N VAL A 293 -1.56 16.27 15.94
CA VAL A 293 -2.91 16.67 16.32
C VAL A 293 -3.42 15.73 17.41
N SER A 294 -4.08 16.29 18.39
CA SER A 294 -4.83 15.49 19.38
C SER A 294 -6.19 16.11 19.64
N GLY A 295 -7.19 15.25 19.90
CA GLY A 295 -8.52 15.68 20.32
C GLY A 295 -9.00 14.87 21.52
N THR A 296 -9.52 15.54 22.55
CA THR A 296 -9.99 14.84 23.73
C THR A 296 -11.14 15.55 24.43
N GLY A 297 -12.06 14.73 24.93
CA GLY A 297 -13.08 15.13 25.87
C GLY A 297 -13.00 14.29 27.14
N THR A 298 -14.15 14.00 27.68
CA THR A 298 -14.36 13.03 28.76
C THR A 298 -15.68 12.30 28.46
N GLU A 299 -15.92 11.16 29.06
CA GLU A 299 -17.19 10.43 28.98
C GLU A 299 -18.43 11.31 29.24
N ALA A 300 -18.34 12.24 30.18
CA ALA A 300 -19.44 13.15 30.54
C ALA A 300 -19.53 14.39 29.64
N ASP A 301 -18.47 14.76 28.93
CA ASP A 301 -18.35 15.94 28.09
C ASP A 301 -17.42 15.60 26.91
N PRO A 302 -17.86 14.80 25.92
CA PRO A 302 -17.07 14.41 24.78
C PRO A 302 -16.77 15.62 23.88
N LEU A 303 -15.66 15.56 23.16
CA LEU A 303 -15.36 16.53 22.11
C LEU A 303 -16.27 16.25 20.91
N THR A 304 -17.17 17.18 20.61
CA THR A 304 -18.21 16.98 19.57
C THR A 304 -18.04 17.90 18.38
N GLY A 305 -18.50 17.43 17.20
CA GLY A 305 -18.65 18.28 16.02
C GLY A 305 -17.33 18.92 15.53
N VAL A 306 -16.24 18.17 15.51
CA VAL A 306 -14.97 18.56 14.89
C VAL A 306 -14.83 17.87 13.55
N THR A 307 -14.43 18.62 12.53
CA THR A 307 -14.13 18.10 11.20
C THR A 307 -12.75 18.55 10.77
N LEU A 308 -11.93 17.61 10.23
CA LEU A 308 -10.69 17.88 9.50
C LEU A 308 -10.94 17.50 8.04
N SER A 309 -10.50 18.34 7.08
CA SER A 309 -10.81 18.08 5.67
C SER A 309 -9.76 18.65 4.71
N GLY A 310 -9.18 17.76 3.88
CA GLY A 310 -8.21 18.12 2.84
C GLY A 310 -6.86 18.60 3.37
N LEU A 311 -6.45 18.13 4.56
CA LEU A 311 -5.19 18.49 5.21
C LEU A 311 -4.15 17.38 5.00
N SER A 312 -2.87 17.75 4.99
CA SER A 312 -1.77 16.78 5.09
C SER A 312 -1.15 16.81 6.48
N PHE A 313 -0.92 15.63 7.06
CA PHE A 313 -0.22 15.43 8.35
C PHE A 313 1.11 14.74 8.06
N GLU A 314 2.22 15.45 8.29
CA GLU A 314 3.54 15.00 7.86
C GLU A 314 4.61 15.17 8.95
N TYR A 315 5.64 14.32 8.87
CA TYR A 315 6.84 14.39 9.70
C TYR A 315 6.55 14.33 11.21
N GLY A 316 5.59 13.49 11.59
CA GLY A 316 5.45 13.06 12.99
C GLY A 316 6.50 12.01 13.31
N GLY A 317 7.19 12.12 14.45
CA GLY A 317 8.22 11.17 14.87
C GLY A 317 7.74 10.17 15.92
N TRP A 318 8.61 9.21 16.24
CA TRP A 318 8.43 8.32 17.39
C TRP A 318 9.78 7.75 17.83
N THR A 319 10.22 8.11 19.02
CA THR A 319 11.54 7.73 19.55
C THR A 319 11.46 6.76 20.73
N ALA A 320 10.28 6.31 21.13
CA ALA A 320 10.16 5.36 22.23
C ALA A 320 10.88 4.01 21.98
N PRO A 321 10.97 3.50 20.74
CA PRO A 321 11.76 2.30 20.43
C PRO A 321 13.28 2.47 20.61
N ASP A 322 13.78 3.68 20.66
CA ASP A 322 15.20 3.97 20.91
C ASP A 322 15.53 4.05 22.43
N GLY A 323 14.58 3.73 23.27
CA GLY A 323 14.75 3.68 24.72
C GLY A 323 14.90 2.25 25.24
N PRO A 324 15.11 2.08 26.56
CA PRO A 324 15.36 0.76 27.16
C PRO A 324 14.26 -0.29 26.93
N ASP A 325 13.01 0.14 26.75
CA ASP A 325 11.90 -0.77 26.42
C ASP A 325 11.99 -1.29 24.98
N GLY A 326 12.70 -0.59 24.11
CA GLY A 326 12.83 -0.94 22.71
C GLY A 326 11.50 -1.12 21.99
N PHE A 327 11.48 -2.07 21.06
CA PHE A 327 10.28 -2.52 20.38
C PHE A 327 10.14 -4.03 20.49
N SER A 328 9.68 -4.52 21.65
CA SER A 328 9.42 -5.94 21.89
C SER A 328 8.01 -6.30 21.43
N GLU A 329 7.85 -6.41 20.12
CA GLU A 329 6.54 -6.61 19.49
C GLU A 329 5.94 -7.97 19.82
N VAL A 330 4.61 -7.98 19.96
CA VAL A 330 3.77 -9.18 20.07
C VAL A 330 3.12 -9.47 18.72
N GLN A 331 2.37 -8.51 18.17
CA GLN A 331 1.71 -8.56 16.86
C GLN A 331 1.07 -7.21 16.57
N ALA A 332 0.83 -6.86 15.30
CA ALA A 332 0.13 -5.65 14.86
C ALA A 332 0.62 -4.37 15.56
N ASN A 333 1.92 -4.27 15.77
CA ASN A 333 2.61 -3.19 16.47
C ASN A 333 2.21 -2.99 17.96
N MET A 334 1.58 -3.99 18.56
CA MET A 334 1.48 -4.09 20.02
C MET A 334 2.79 -4.58 20.60
N ARG A 335 3.31 -3.94 21.63
CA ARG A 335 4.60 -4.26 22.25
C ARG A 335 4.52 -4.44 23.75
N LEU A 336 5.45 -5.20 24.30
CA LEU A 336 5.65 -5.33 25.74
C LEU A 336 6.55 -4.19 26.23
N THR A 337 6.14 -3.52 27.30
CA THR A 337 6.89 -2.44 27.94
C THR A 337 7.00 -2.65 29.45
N GLY A 338 8.07 -2.13 30.04
CA GLY A 338 8.35 -2.25 31.46
C GLY A 338 9.10 -3.52 31.84
N ALA A 339 9.63 -3.54 33.05
CA ALA A 339 10.40 -4.66 33.56
C ALA A 339 9.50 -5.91 33.73
N ASP A 340 10.01 -7.05 33.29
CA ASP A 340 9.34 -8.35 33.40
C ASP A 340 7.98 -8.43 32.66
N ALA A 341 7.68 -7.58 31.67
CA ALA A 341 6.41 -7.60 30.93
C ALA A 341 6.14 -8.96 30.26
N TYR A 342 7.18 -9.67 29.84
CA TYR A 342 7.05 -11.07 29.37
C TYR A 342 6.43 -11.99 30.43
N ALA A 343 6.69 -11.77 31.72
CA ALA A 343 6.15 -12.58 32.78
C ALA A 343 4.66 -12.25 33.02
N ASP A 344 4.27 -10.99 32.87
CA ASP A 344 2.87 -10.57 32.91
C ASP A 344 2.09 -11.21 31.75
N GLN A 345 2.64 -11.21 30.52
CA GLN A 345 2.09 -11.98 29.41
C GLN A 345 1.95 -13.46 29.76
N GLY A 346 2.93 -14.06 30.46
CA GLY A 346 2.89 -15.44 30.90
C GLY A 346 1.86 -15.74 31.98
N SER A 347 1.33 -14.73 32.65
CA SER A 347 0.22 -14.90 33.60
C SER A 347 -1.12 -15.09 32.89
N CYS A 348 -1.20 -14.80 31.60
CA CYS A 348 -2.36 -15.04 30.76
C CYS A 348 -2.54 -16.54 30.55
N SER A 349 -3.55 -17.13 31.18
CA SER A 349 -4.00 -18.45 30.82
C SER A 349 -4.91 -18.38 29.59
N TRP A 350 -4.34 -18.13 28.44
CA TRP A 350 -5.06 -18.03 27.17
C TRP A 350 -5.95 -19.25 26.89
N PHE A 351 -5.56 -20.39 27.44
CA PHE A 351 -6.17 -21.68 27.16
C PHE A 351 -6.87 -22.33 28.35
N VAL A 352 -7.07 -21.67 29.50
CA VAL A 352 -7.71 -22.26 30.68
C VAL A 352 -9.05 -21.56 30.95
N ALA A 353 -10.12 -22.34 30.87
CA ALA A 353 -11.48 -21.86 31.16
C ALA A 353 -11.59 -21.27 32.57
N GLY A 354 -12.20 -20.12 32.70
CA GLY A 354 -12.65 -19.54 33.96
C GLY A 354 -11.60 -18.83 34.80
N THR A 355 -10.46 -18.55 34.25
CA THR A 355 -9.49 -17.64 34.88
C THR A 355 -9.60 -16.28 34.26
N GLY A 356 -10.44 -15.44 34.65
CA GLY A 356 -10.51 -14.01 34.36
C GLY A 356 -9.79 -13.48 33.12
N THR A 357 -9.95 -12.24 32.88
CA THR A 357 -9.27 -11.50 31.81
C THR A 357 -7.75 -11.68 31.90
N CYS A 358 -7.14 -11.90 30.76
CA CYS A 358 -5.70 -11.82 30.61
C CYS A 358 -5.25 -10.44 31.08
N PRO A 359 -4.25 -10.29 31.97
CA PRO A 359 -3.77 -8.97 32.34
C PRO A 359 -2.91 -8.41 31.21
N TYR A 360 -3.56 -7.84 30.20
CA TYR A 360 -2.90 -7.19 29.07
C TYR A 360 -2.23 -5.86 29.44
N GLY A 361 -2.13 -5.53 30.73
CA GLY A 361 -1.62 -4.26 31.20
C GLY A 361 -0.16 -3.96 30.90
N ALA A 362 0.63 -4.99 30.50
CA ALA A 362 2.00 -4.80 30.03
C ALA A 362 2.08 -4.53 28.51
N TRP A 363 0.97 -4.65 27.80
CA TRP A 363 0.94 -4.42 26.35
C TRP A 363 0.65 -2.96 26.07
N THR A 364 1.41 -2.39 25.15
CA THR A 364 1.31 -0.98 24.78
C THR A 364 1.11 -0.90 23.28
N MET A 365 0.07 -0.22 22.86
CA MET A 365 -0.13 0.12 21.45
C MET A 365 0.93 1.10 20.98
N THR A 366 1.29 1.05 19.72
CA THR A 366 2.00 2.13 19.05
C THR A 366 1.10 3.36 19.04
N PRO A 367 1.54 4.54 19.47
CA PRO A 367 0.69 5.72 19.44
C PRO A 367 0.43 6.20 18.02
N GLY A 368 -0.71 6.84 17.77
CA GLY A 368 -0.93 7.61 16.55
C GLY A 368 -0.14 8.92 16.53
N ASN A 369 0.30 9.36 15.36
CA ASN A 369 0.79 10.73 15.20
C ASN A 369 -0.38 11.75 15.16
N VAL A 370 -1.58 11.30 14.86
CA VAL A 370 -2.85 12.01 15.05
C VAL A 370 -3.75 11.15 15.95
N VAL A 371 -4.24 11.71 17.05
CA VAL A 371 -4.92 10.94 18.12
C VAL A 371 -6.20 11.61 18.57
N PHE A 372 -7.29 10.85 18.61
CA PHE A 372 -8.58 11.30 19.18
C PHE A 372 -9.10 10.27 20.19
N ALA A 373 -9.69 10.75 21.26
CA ALA A 373 -10.37 9.92 22.26
C ALA A 373 -11.47 10.74 22.96
N TYR A 374 -12.51 10.08 23.44
CA TYR A 374 -13.66 10.72 24.05
C TYR A 374 -14.29 11.76 23.12
N THR A 375 -14.62 11.33 21.89
CA THR A 375 -15.21 12.18 20.85
C THR A 375 -16.53 11.60 20.37
N ASP A 376 -17.45 12.46 19.96
CA ASP A 376 -18.73 12.04 19.36
C ASP A 376 -18.98 12.83 18.08
N GLY A 377 -19.07 12.11 16.94
CA GLY A 377 -19.30 12.70 15.62
C GLY A 377 -18.07 13.43 15.05
N LEU A 378 -16.86 12.92 15.30
CA LEU A 378 -15.64 13.35 14.64
C LEU A 378 -15.70 13.02 13.13
N ALA A 379 -15.25 13.95 12.28
CA ALA A 379 -15.06 13.66 10.84
C ALA A 379 -13.64 13.98 10.41
N ILE A 380 -13.01 13.03 9.69
CA ILE A 380 -11.67 13.18 9.07
C ILE A 380 -11.83 12.76 7.61
N THR A 381 -11.77 13.74 6.68
CA THR A 381 -12.24 13.49 5.31
C THR A 381 -11.34 14.10 4.24
N GLY A 382 -10.86 13.26 3.33
CA GLY A 382 -9.99 13.70 2.24
C GLY A 382 -8.63 14.20 2.67
N ASP A 383 -8.14 13.73 3.80
CA ASP A 383 -6.86 14.09 4.38
C ASP A 383 -5.75 13.12 3.95
N THR A 384 -4.49 13.54 4.04
CA THR A 384 -3.32 12.72 3.76
C THR A 384 -2.47 12.55 5.03
N PHE A 385 -2.15 11.31 5.36
CA PHE A 385 -1.26 10.92 6.45
C PHE A 385 -0.01 10.31 5.83
N THR A 386 1.12 11.00 5.90
CA THR A 386 2.36 10.54 5.26
C THR A 386 3.60 10.96 6.03
N HIS A 387 4.72 10.25 5.80
CA HIS A 387 5.99 10.52 6.46
C HIS A 387 5.89 10.50 7.99
N LEU A 388 5.19 9.51 8.54
CA LEU A 388 4.92 9.39 9.97
C LEU A 388 5.75 8.29 10.60
N GLY A 389 6.25 8.55 11.82
CA GLY A 389 7.18 7.67 12.54
C GLY A 389 6.51 6.69 13.51
N ALA A 390 5.20 6.80 13.70
CA ALA A 390 4.38 5.92 14.56
C ALA A 390 3.20 5.37 13.76
N ALA A 391 2.02 5.14 14.36
CA ALA A 391 0.81 4.90 13.60
C ALA A 391 0.26 6.22 13.01
N GLY A 392 -0.46 6.15 11.91
CA GLY A 392 -0.99 7.34 11.24
C GLY A 392 -2.07 8.03 12.06
N LEU A 393 -3.20 7.38 12.23
CA LEU A 393 -4.36 7.86 13.00
C LEU A 393 -4.73 6.86 14.08
N GLN A 394 -5.01 7.34 15.29
CA GLN A 394 -5.51 6.54 16.40
C GLN A 394 -6.81 7.09 16.95
N LEU A 395 -7.85 6.26 16.96
CA LEU A 395 -9.13 6.52 17.59
C LEU A 395 -9.24 5.69 18.88
N GLY A 396 -9.11 6.36 20.01
CA GLY A 396 -9.05 5.74 21.34
C GLY A 396 -10.41 5.57 22.00
N GLN A 397 -10.38 5.42 23.32
CA GLN A 397 -11.56 5.18 24.15
C GLN A 397 -12.69 6.19 23.90
N ASP A 398 -13.95 5.71 23.98
CA ASP A 398 -15.15 6.52 23.90
C ASP A 398 -15.16 7.44 22.67
N THR A 399 -14.72 6.90 21.53
CA THR A 399 -14.81 7.56 20.22
C THR A 399 -16.01 7.00 19.50
N ASP A 400 -17.08 7.78 19.43
CA ASP A 400 -18.35 7.35 18.88
C ASP A 400 -18.75 8.14 17.63
N ASN A 401 -19.49 7.47 16.74
CA ASN A 401 -20.07 8.06 15.54
C ASN A 401 -19.04 8.80 14.65
N ALA A 402 -17.77 8.42 14.69
CA ALA A 402 -16.76 9.02 13.84
C ALA A 402 -16.91 8.59 12.36
N THR A 403 -16.57 9.48 11.45
CA THR A 403 -16.50 9.22 10.00
C THR A 403 -15.09 9.51 9.50
N ILE A 404 -14.39 8.45 9.08
CA ILE A 404 -13.03 8.52 8.54
C ILE A 404 -13.11 8.10 7.08
N SER A 405 -13.12 9.06 6.13
CA SER A 405 -13.43 8.72 4.74
C SER A 405 -12.65 9.51 3.71
N GLY A 406 -12.29 8.83 2.63
CA GLY A 406 -11.59 9.44 1.49
C GLY A 406 -10.16 9.86 1.80
N ASN A 407 -9.53 9.30 2.83
CA ASN A 407 -8.18 9.67 3.25
C ASN A 407 -7.13 8.77 2.59
N VAL A 408 -5.90 9.28 2.50
CA VAL A 408 -4.72 8.54 2.05
C VAL A 408 -3.78 8.33 3.24
N PHE A 409 -3.39 7.07 3.48
CA PHE A 409 -2.39 6.68 4.47
C PHE A 409 -1.22 6.03 3.74
N THR A 410 -0.05 6.66 3.77
CA THR A 410 1.13 6.18 3.03
C THR A 410 2.43 6.58 3.72
N ASP A 411 3.52 5.83 3.52
CA ASP A 411 4.84 6.04 4.14
C ASP A 411 4.75 6.28 5.66
N ILE A 412 4.10 5.34 6.34
CA ILE A 412 3.89 5.35 7.80
C ILE A 412 4.72 4.22 8.42
N SER A 413 5.48 4.52 9.46
CA SER A 413 6.39 3.56 10.11
C SER A 413 5.67 2.40 10.78
N GLY A 414 4.51 2.66 11.40
CA GLY A 414 3.64 1.66 12.05
C GLY A 414 2.33 1.44 11.30
N ASN A 415 1.26 1.07 12.04
CA ASN A 415 -0.07 0.84 11.47
C ASN A 415 -0.60 2.08 10.73
N GLY A 416 -1.37 1.87 9.67
CA GLY A 416 -1.99 2.98 8.96
C GLY A 416 -3.03 3.70 9.83
N LEU A 417 -4.01 2.96 10.31
CA LEU A 417 -5.08 3.45 11.18
C LEU A 417 -5.36 2.45 12.30
N GLU A 418 -5.61 2.95 13.50
CA GLU A 418 -5.96 2.17 14.68
C GLU A 418 -7.27 2.66 15.29
N ILE A 419 -8.17 1.76 15.63
CA ILE A 419 -9.40 2.07 16.38
C ILE A 419 -9.58 1.07 17.52
N GLY A 420 -9.99 1.57 18.69
CA GLY A 420 -10.14 0.77 19.89
C GLY A 420 -8.82 0.51 20.60
N ASN A 421 -8.79 -0.54 21.39
CA ASN A 421 -7.61 -0.94 22.15
C ASN A 421 -7.48 -2.48 22.19
N GLY A 422 -6.30 -2.98 22.52
CA GLY A 422 -6.03 -4.39 22.72
C GLY A 422 -5.77 -4.76 24.19
N THR A 423 -6.08 -3.90 25.15
CA THR A 423 -5.68 -4.05 26.55
C THR A 423 -6.83 -4.25 27.52
N ASP A 424 -8.04 -3.85 27.18
CA ASP A 424 -9.23 -3.95 28.04
C ASP A 424 -10.41 -4.53 27.25
N ALA A 425 -10.54 -5.85 27.30
CA ALA A 425 -11.54 -6.62 26.58
C ALA A 425 -12.95 -6.54 27.22
N ASP A 426 -12.99 -6.32 28.53
CA ASP A 426 -14.20 -6.34 29.36
C ASP A 426 -14.14 -5.13 30.34
N PRO A 427 -14.23 -3.89 29.80
CA PRO A 427 -14.18 -2.70 30.64
C PRO A 427 -15.35 -2.66 31.59
N SER A 428 -15.13 -2.07 32.78
CA SER A 428 -16.17 -1.90 33.78
C SER A 428 -17.34 -1.03 33.31
N ASP A 429 -17.12 -0.22 32.30
CA ASP A 429 -18.09 0.55 31.56
C ASP A 429 -17.91 0.33 30.06
N VAL A 430 -18.86 -0.36 29.47
CA VAL A 430 -18.84 -0.69 28.04
C VAL A 430 -18.92 0.54 27.12
N ALA A 431 -19.37 1.67 27.60
CA ALA A 431 -19.37 2.94 26.90
C ALA A 431 -17.94 3.45 26.60
N LEU A 432 -16.92 2.91 27.27
CA LEU A 432 -15.52 3.25 26.99
C LEU A 432 -14.98 2.59 25.73
N LEU A 433 -15.68 1.59 25.18
CA LEU A 433 -15.31 1.02 23.87
C LEU A 433 -15.81 1.95 22.77
N PRO A 434 -14.99 2.24 21.77
CA PRO A 434 -15.43 2.97 20.58
C PRO A 434 -16.60 2.28 19.90
N ALA A 435 -17.56 3.07 19.41
CA ALA A 435 -18.77 2.50 18.81
C ALA A 435 -19.37 3.33 17.67
N HIS A 436 -20.01 2.62 16.72
CA HIS A 436 -20.74 3.23 15.61
C HIS A 436 -19.88 4.10 14.68
N ASN A 437 -18.60 3.79 14.59
CA ASN A 437 -17.68 4.49 13.70
C ASN A 437 -17.73 3.91 12.28
N THR A 438 -17.50 4.75 11.29
CA THR A 438 -17.42 4.36 9.88
C THR A 438 -16.06 4.73 9.34
N ILE A 439 -15.33 3.72 8.86
CA ILE A 439 -14.02 3.86 8.22
C ILE A 439 -14.22 3.43 6.77
N ALA A 440 -14.36 4.40 5.86
CA ALA A 440 -14.83 4.13 4.51
C ALA A 440 -14.03 4.83 3.43
N ASP A 441 -13.89 4.18 2.28
CA ASP A 441 -13.28 4.81 1.08
C ASP A 441 -11.87 5.38 1.33
N ASN A 442 -11.09 4.82 2.24
CA ASN A 442 -9.70 5.22 2.46
C ASN A 442 -8.75 4.36 1.62
N TRP A 443 -7.67 4.98 1.16
CA TRP A 443 -6.56 4.26 0.55
C TRP A 443 -5.41 4.13 1.55
N VAL A 444 -5.15 2.89 1.98
CA VAL A 444 -4.11 2.57 2.96
C VAL A 444 -3.04 1.73 2.25
N HIS A 445 -1.84 2.29 2.06
CA HIS A 445 -0.79 1.60 1.34
C HIS A 445 0.60 2.03 1.83
N ASN A 446 1.62 1.19 1.63
CA ASN A 446 2.99 1.49 2.08
C ASN A 446 3.04 1.93 3.56
N VAL A 447 2.28 1.27 4.41
CA VAL A 447 2.30 1.49 5.86
C VAL A 447 3.05 0.36 6.56
N ALA A 448 3.37 0.54 7.83
CA ALA A 448 4.23 -0.34 8.61
C ALA A 448 5.63 -0.54 7.96
N VAL A 449 6.15 0.51 7.32
CA VAL A 449 7.40 0.40 6.55
C VAL A 449 8.65 0.22 7.42
N GLU A 450 8.60 0.58 8.70
CA GLU A 450 9.69 0.39 9.65
C GLU A 450 9.39 -0.70 10.68
N TYR A 451 8.15 -0.76 11.17
CA TYR A 451 7.70 -1.75 12.17
C TYR A 451 6.83 -2.79 11.47
N THR A 452 7.49 -3.69 10.74
CA THR A 452 6.88 -4.55 9.72
C THR A 452 5.96 -5.65 10.24
N GLY A 453 5.74 -5.77 11.54
CA GLY A 453 4.64 -6.54 12.13
C GLY A 453 3.32 -5.76 12.17
N GLY A 454 3.31 -4.50 11.73
CA GLY A 454 2.12 -3.66 11.64
C GLY A 454 1.19 -4.02 10.49
N VAL A 455 -0.01 -3.45 10.54
CA VAL A 455 -1.14 -3.75 9.65
C VAL A 455 -1.68 -2.48 8.97
N GLY A 456 -2.47 -2.66 7.92
CA GLY A 456 -3.15 -1.53 7.28
C GLY A 456 -4.14 -0.85 8.21
N ILE A 457 -5.13 -1.58 8.70
CA ILE A 457 -6.14 -1.11 9.67
C ILE A 457 -6.15 -2.08 10.86
N PHE A 458 -5.94 -1.55 12.04
CA PHE A 458 -6.11 -2.27 13.30
C PHE A 458 -7.42 -1.86 13.97
N GLN A 459 -8.32 -2.81 14.16
CA GLN A 459 -9.53 -2.68 14.94
C GLN A 459 -9.37 -3.52 16.21
N GLY A 460 -9.23 -2.88 17.36
CA GLY A 460 -9.20 -3.54 18.64
C GLY A 460 -10.60 -3.86 19.17
N TYR A 461 -10.81 -3.77 20.47
CA TYR A 461 -12.14 -3.96 21.06
C TYR A 461 -13.02 -2.76 20.73
N THR A 462 -14.04 -2.98 19.90
CA THR A 462 -15.02 -1.96 19.45
C THR A 462 -16.40 -2.56 19.29
N ARG A 463 -17.41 -1.72 19.02
CA ARG A 463 -18.80 -2.15 18.88
C ARG A 463 -19.50 -1.43 17.73
N TYR A 464 -20.16 -2.19 16.87
CA TYR A 464 -20.96 -1.66 15.77
C TYR A 464 -20.21 -0.73 14.81
N ASP A 465 -18.91 -0.89 14.71
CA ASP A 465 -18.08 -0.18 13.75
C ASP A 465 -18.18 -0.83 12.38
N VAL A 466 -18.08 0.00 11.33
CA VAL A 466 -18.11 -0.43 9.93
C VAL A 466 -16.80 -0.04 9.25
N ILE A 467 -16.10 -1.03 8.69
CA ILE A 467 -14.93 -0.84 7.84
C ILE A 467 -15.35 -1.22 6.43
N GLU A 468 -15.60 -0.23 5.56
CA GLU A 468 -16.18 -0.50 4.25
C GLU A 468 -15.49 0.25 3.10
N HIS A 469 -15.49 -0.37 1.91
CA HIS A 469 -14.98 0.26 0.69
C HIS A 469 -13.54 0.80 0.76
N ASN A 470 -12.72 0.35 1.73
CA ASN A 470 -11.33 0.76 1.76
C ASN A 470 -10.52 -0.05 0.74
N GLN A 471 -9.48 0.59 0.19
CA GLN A 471 -8.46 -0.07 -0.61
C GLN A 471 -7.18 -0.18 0.22
N ILE A 472 -6.74 -1.40 0.50
CA ILE A 472 -5.54 -1.65 1.31
C ILE A 472 -4.55 -2.46 0.47
N ASN A 473 -3.33 -1.97 0.31
CA ASN A 473 -2.33 -2.69 -0.47
C ASN A 473 -0.89 -2.37 -0.06
N ASN A 474 0.03 -3.24 -0.50
CA ASN A 474 1.45 -3.13 -0.24
C ASN A 474 1.76 -2.94 1.25
N VAL A 475 1.26 -3.88 2.05
CA VAL A 475 1.50 -3.91 3.51
C VAL A 475 2.34 -5.13 3.89
N PRO A 476 3.27 -5.00 4.84
CA PRO A 476 4.23 -6.05 5.16
C PRO A 476 3.58 -7.25 5.86
N TYR A 477 2.46 -7.06 6.53
CA TYR A 477 1.73 -8.08 7.28
C TYR A 477 0.24 -8.08 6.88
N SER A 478 -0.69 -8.11 7.82
CA SER A 478 -2.12 -8.20 7.53
C SER A 478 -2.70 -6.90 6.97
N GLY A 479 -3.73 -7.01 6.12
CA GLY A 479 -4.45 -5.85 5.60
C GLY A 479 -5.34 -5.21 6.67
N ILE A 480 -6.32 -5.95 7.16
CA ILE A 480 -7.20 -5.57 8.27
C ILE A 480 -7.03 -6.59 9.39
N SER A 481 -6.81 -6.13 10.62
CA SER A 481 -6.79 -6.97 11.82
C SER A 481 -7.95 -6.57 12.72
N SER A 482 -8.89 -7.49 12.96
CA SER A 482 -10.09 -7.23 13.76
C SER A 482 -10.03 -7.96 15.08
N ASN A 483 -10.37 -7.24 16.15
CA ASN A 483 -10.40 -7.68 17.54
C ASN A 483 -9.00 -8.05 18.07
N TRP A 484 -8.95 -8.56 19.32
CA TRP A 484 -7.72 -8.93 19.99
C TRP A 484 -7.93 -10.09 20.97
N GLY A 485 -6.89 -10.89 21.20
CA GLY A 485 -6.88 -11.93 22.21
C GLY A 485 -7.12 -13.35 21.68
N TRP A 486 -6.10 -14.21 21.79
CA TRP A 486 -6.11 -15.61 21.35
C TRP A 486 -6.70 -16.57 22.37
N GLY A 487 -7.76 -16.26 23.03
CA GLY A 487 -8.17 -17.09 24.14
C GLY A 487 -9.66 -17.08 24.42
N ARG A 488 -9.96 -17.42 25.64
CA ARG A 488 -11.30 -17.53 26.15
C ARG A 488 -11.76 -16.30 26.91
N THR A 489 -11.03 -15.21 26.84
CA THR A 489 -11.43 -13.97 27.45
C THR A 489 -12.71 -13.49 26.78
N PRO A 490 -13.83 -13.44 27.46
CA PRO A 490 -15.01 -12.77 26.92
C PRO A 490 -14.64 -11.34 26.60
N THR A 491 -15.15 -10.86 25.48
CA THR A 491 -15.04 -9.47 25.09
C THR A 491 -16.41 -8.83 25.08
N GLU A 492 -16.47 -7.53 25.20
CA GLU A 492 -17.70 -6.76 24.98
C GLU A 492 -17.81 -6.29 23.53
N THR A 493 -16.94 -6.80 22.63
CA THR A 493 -17.01 -6.57 21.19
C THR A 493 -18.27 -7.18 20.62
N GLU A 494 -19.01 -6.43 19.82
CA GLU A 494 -20.21 -6.94 19.15
C GLU A 494 -20.60 -6.09 17.93
N GLY A 495 -21.20 -6.74 16.93
CA GLY A 495 -21.89 -6.11 15.80
C GLY A 495 -21.01 -5.33 14.85
N ASN A 496 -19.71 -5.62 14.81
CA ASN A 496 -18.78 -5.02 13.84
C ASN A 496 -18.98 -5.59 12.44
N GLU A 497 -18.68 -4.78 11.40
CA GLU A 497 -18.86 -5.15 10.01
C GLU A 497 -17.61 -4.77 9.19
N ILE A 498 -17.14 -5.69 8.33
CA ILE A 498 -16.05 -5.48 7.35
C ILE A 498 -16.64 -5.75 5.97
N LEU A 499 -16.93 -4.69 5.22
CA LEU A 499 -17.76 -4.76 4.04
C LEU A 499 -17.06 -4.21 2.79
N ASP A 500 -17.17 -4.92 1.67
CA ASP A 500 -16.81 -4.39 0.34
C ASP A 500 -15.39 -3.78 0.25
N ASN A 501 -14.42 -4.23 1.07
CA ASN A 501 -13.03 -3.75 0.98
C ASN A 501 -12.27 -4.50 -0.11
N LEU A 502 -11.27 -3.84 -0.70
CA LEU A 502 -10.29 -4.43 -1.60
C LEU A 502 -8.94 -4.51 -0.89
N VAL A 503 -8.46 -5.74 -0.66
CA VAL A 503 -7.16 -5.99 -0.01
C VAL A 503 -6.27 -6.78 -0.98
N TYR A 504 -5.10 -6.24 -1.35
CA TYR A 504 -4.18 -6.91 -2.25
C TYR A 504 -2.72 -6.56 -1.92
N ASP A 505 -1.77 -7.38 -2.37
CA ASP A 505 -0.35 -7.23 -2.03
C ASP A 505 -0.12 -7.10 -0.50
N TRP A 506 -0.83 -7.90 0.26
CA TRP A 506 -0.66 -8.02 1.70
C TRP A 506 0.38 -9.12 2.04
N MET A 507 0.85 -9.20 3.28
CA MET A 507 1.87 -10.18 3.73
C MET A 507 3.18 -10.12 2.94
N GLN A 508 3.63 -8.92 2.60
CA GLN A 508 4.81 -8.76 1.75
C GLN A 508 6.12 -9.21 2.43
N GLN A 509 6.19 -9.15 3.76
CA GLN A 509 7.41 -9.43 4.52
C GLN A 509 7.21 -10.38 5.69
N ARG A 510 6.02 -10.44 6.27
CA ARG A 510 5.72 -11.27 7.44
C ARG A 510 4.99 -12.54 7.02
N SER A 511 4.70 -13.40 7.98
CA SER A 511 4.00 -14.66 7.79
C SER A 511 2.93 -14.83 8.86
N ASP A 512 2.01 -15.78 8.67
CA ASP A 512 1.01 -16.17 9.68
C ASP A 512 0.03 -15.03 9.99
N GLY A 513 -0.57 -14.44 8.95
CA GLY A 513 -1.56 -13.38 9.02
C GLY A 513 -2.64 -13.56 7.95
N GLY A 514 -3.43 -12.53 7.71
CA GLY A 514 -4.52 -12.56 6.73
C GLY A 514 -4.67 -11.27 5.96
N GLY A 515 -5.29 -11.34 4.78
CA GLY A 515 -5.81 -10.11 4.16
C GLY A 515 -6.83 -9.47 5.10
N ILE A 516 -7.72 -10.28 5.66
CA ILE A 516 -8.55 -9.95 6.83
C ILE A 516 -8.22 -10.98 7.92
N TYR A 517 -7.76 -10.52 9.06
CA TYR A 517 -7.32 -11.33 10.18
C TYR A 517 -8.19 -11.08 11.41
N VAL A 518 -8.73 -12.13 11.98
CA VAL A 518 -9.73 -12.07 13.07
C VAL A 518 -9.22 -12.81 14.30
N LEU A 519 -9.43 -12.26 15.46
CA LEU A 519 -9.03 -12.81 16.76
C LEU A 519 -10.15 -12.75 17.78
N GLY A 520 -10.20 -13.73 18.68
CA GLY A 520 -11.02 -13.67 19.88
C GLY A 520 -12.53 -13.74 19.64
N GLN A 521 -13.30 -13.37 20.66
CA GLN A 521 -14.75 -13.41 20.61
C GLN A 521 -15.33 -12.13 20.02
N GLU A 522 -16.12 -12.27 18.94
CA GLU A 522 -16.69 -11.16 18.18
C GLU A 522 -18.15 -10.79 18.56
N GLY A 523 -18.68 -11.44 19.53
CA GLY A 523 -20.06 -11.23 20.01
C GLY A 523 -20.55 -12.39 20.86
N ASP A 524 -21.83 -12.41 21.18
CA ASP A 524 -22.48 -13.49 21.96
C ASP A 524 -23.21 -14.51 21.07
N SER A 525 -23.38 -14.20 19.80
CA SER A 525 -24.02 -15.05 18.78
C SER A 525 -23.66 -14.58 17.36
N LEU A 526 -23.90 -15.43 16.34
CA LEU A 526 -23.74 -14.99 14.92
C LEU A 526 -24.62 -13.79 14.53
N ALA A 527 -25.65 -13.47 15.29
CA ALA A 527 -26.54 -12.34 14.98
C ALA A 527 -26.00 -10.99 15.45
N ASP A 528 -25.03 -11.01 16.34
CA ASP A 528 -24.32 -9.86 16.90
C ASP A 528 -22.80 -10.05 16.86
N GLY A 529 -22.32 -11.04 16.11
CA GLY A 529 -20.92 -11.29 15.82
C GLY A 529 -20.40 -10.40 14.68
N LEU A 530 -19.19 -10.70 14.23
CA LEU A 530 -18.54 -10.03 13.11
C LEU A 530 -19.15 -10.48 11.78
N LEU A 531 -19.51 -9.52 10.94
CA LEU A 531 -19.90 -9.74 9.55
C LEU A 531 -18.75 -9.34 8.61
N ILE A 532 -18.32 -10.28 7.75
CA ILE A 532 -17.35 -10.05 6.67
C ILE A 532 -18.07 -10.33 5.36
N GLU A 533 -18.43 -9.28 4.62
CA GLU A 533 -19.26 -9.41 3.41
C GLU A 533 -18.71 -8.59 2.24
N GLY A 534 -18.74 -9.17 1.04
CA GLY A 534 -18.45 -8.44 -0.20
C GLY A 534 -16.99 -8.07 -0.44
N ASN A 535 -16.06 -8.50 0.41
CA ASN A 535 -14.65 -8.13 0.27
C ASN A 535 -13.96 -8.91 -0.85
N VAL A 536 -12.96 -8.28 -1.48
CA VAL A 536 -12.04 -8.92 -2.42
C VAL A 536 -10.64 -8.94 -1.83
N VAL A 537 -10.10 -10.15 -1.61
CA VAL A 537 -8.77 -10.38 -1.02
C VAL A 537 -7.92 -11.16 -2.02
N ARG A 538 -6.83 -10.57 -2.49
CA ARG A 538 -6.04 -11.15 -3.58
C ARG A 538 -4.54 -10.84 -3.49
N ASP A 539 -3.76 -11.56 -4.30
CA ASP A 539 -2.35 -11.30 -4.59
C ASP A 539 -1.42 -11.36 -3.37
N ALA A 540 -1.63 -12.32 -2.47
CA ALA A 540 -0.70 -12.55 -1.37
C ALA A 540 0.43 -13.51 -1.76
N PRO A 541 1.69 -13.18 -1.46
CA PRO A 541 2.81 -14.08 -1.73
C PRO A 541 3.14 -15.03 -0.58
N GLY A 542 2.63 -14.75 0.61
CA GLY A 542 3.10 -15.32 1.86
C GLY A 542 2.30 -16.53 2.35
N SER A 543 2.51 -16.87 3.61
CA SER A 543 1.77 -17.88 4.36
C SER A 543 0.75 -17.23 5.28
N GLY A 544 -0.38 -17.88 5.50
CA GLY A 544 -1.52 -17.37 6.26
C GLY A 544 -2.80 -17.76 5.57
N HIS A 545 -3.86 -16.98 5.70
CA HIS A 545 -5.12 -17.23 5.02
C HIS A 545 -5.65 -15.91 4.42
N ALA A 546 -6.37 -15.97 3.32
CA ALA A 546 -6.95 -14.75 2.77
C ALA A 546 -7.93 -14.10 3.77
N ILE A 547 -8.84 -14.88 4.35
CA ILE A 547 -9.60 -14.51 5.54
C ILE A 547 -9.24 -15.51 6.65
N TYR A 548 -8.67 -15.01 7.72
CA TYR A 548 -8.03 -15.80 8.76
C TYR A 548 -8.75 -15.66 10.10
N THR A 549 -9.47 -16.68 10.51
CA THR A 549 -10.05 -16.78 11.86
C THR A 549 -9.05 -17.48 12.77
N ASP A 550 -8.21 -16.73 13.48
CA ASP A 550 -7.17 -17.26 14.36
C ASP A 550 -7.68 -17.60 15.76
N GLY A 551 -6.78 -17.94 16.65
CA GLY A 551 -7.05 -18.51 17.98
C GLY A 551 -8.09 -17.72 18.81
N GLY A 552 -9.09 -18.44 19.29
CA GLY A 552 -10.18 -17.83 20.08
C GLY A 552 -11.30 -17.21 19.28
N SER A 553 -11.21 -17.12 17.94
CA SER A 553 -12.27 -16.54 17.10
C SER A 553 -13.60 -17.26 17.28
N GLN A 554 -14.65 -16.49 17.48
CA GLN A 554 -16.03 -16.97 17.63
C GLN A 554 -17.00 -15.98 17.03
N TYR A 555 -18.10 -16.51 16.49
CA TYR A 555 -19.23 -15.74 15.97
C TYR A 555 -18.87 -14.87 14.78
N VAL A 556 -18.30 -15.51 13.74
CA VAL A 556 -17.89 -14.85 12.49
C VAL A 556 -18.76 -15.35 11.34
N THR A 557 -19.29 -14.42 10.56
CA THR A 557 -20.00 -14.69 9.31
C THR A 557 -19.19 -14.15 8.14
N GLU A 558 -18.83 -15.05 7.19
CA GLU A 558 -18.20 -14.70 5.92
C GLU A 558 -19.17 -14.98 4.78
N THR A 559 -19.58 -13.96 4.04
CA THR A 559 -20.53 -14.15 2.94
C THR A 559 -20.27 -13.23 1.76
N GLY A 560 -20.40 -13.76 0.54
CA GLY A 560 -20.22 -12.95 -0.67
C GLY A 560 -18.81 -12.41 -0.90
N ASN A 561 -17.79 -12.89 -0.20
CA ASN A 561 -16.41 -12.47 -0.39
C ASN A 561 -15.76 -13.20 -1.57
N ALA A 562 -14.71 -12.61 -2.14
CA ALA A 562 -13.84 -13.28 -3.11
C ALA A 562 -12.39 -13.33 -2.62
N ALA A 563 -11.75 -14.52 -2.73
CA ALA A 563 -10.33 -14.69 -2.43
C ALA A 563 -9.66 -15.49 -3.54
N PHE A 564 -8.69 -14.90 -4.23
CA PHE A 564 -8.00 -15.50 -5.37
C PHE A 564 -6.61 -14.89 -5.59
N GLY A 565 -5.76 -15.58 -6.37
CA GLY A 565 -4.38 -15.13 -6.62
C GLY A 565 -3.49 -15.13 -5.37
N ASN A 566 -3.94 -15.81 -4.32
CA ASN A 566 -3.21 -15.90 -3.06
C ASN A 566 -2.41 -17.20 -3.00
N ASN A 567 -1.17 -17.16 -2.56
CA ASN A 567 -0.39 -18.38 -2.27
C ASN A 567 -0.74 -18.98 -0.90
N THR A 568 -1.96 -18.78 -0.45
CA THR A 568 -2.43 -19.19 0.88
C THR A 568 -3.84 -19.74 0.77
N PRO A 569 -4.31 -20.56 1.74
CA PRO A 569 -5.70 -20.96 1.81
C PRO A 569 -6.66 -19.77 1.82
N SER A 570 -7.83 -19.91 1.19
CA SER A 570 -8.81 -18.83 1.13
C SER A 570 -9.47 -18.58 2.48
N MET A 571 -9.73 -19.63 3.27
CA MET A 571 -10.40 -19.57 4.58
C MET A 571 -9.78 -20.57 5.55
N GLY A 572 -9.94 -20.30 6.83
CA GLY A 572 -9.49 -21.18 7.88
C GLY A 572 -8.82 -20.45 9.03
N GLY A 573 -8.08 -21.17 9.83
CA GLY A 573 -7.41 -20.57 10.96
C GLY A 573 -6.83 -21.58 11.95
N CYS A 574 -6.18 -21.06 12.96
CA CYS A 574 -5.51 -21.86 13.96
C CYS A 574 -6.29 -21.89 15.28
N TYR A 575 -6.58 -23.09 15.72
CA TYR A 575 -7.14 -23.35 17.06
C TYR A 575 -6.01 -23.61 18.04
N GLU A 576 -5.89 -22.78 19.05
CA GLU A 576 -4.82 -22.89 20.03
C GLU A 576 -5.24 -23.66 21.30
N GLY A 577 -5.12 -25.00 21.27
CA GLY A 577 -5.17 -25.83 22.46
C GLY A 577 -6.54 -26.40 22.85
N THR A 578 -6.51 -27.55 23.55
CA THR A 578 -7.73 -28.28 23.98
C THR A 578 -8.58 -27.48 24.94
N GLY A 579 -9.78 -27.13 24.50
CA GLY A 579 -10.80 -26.51 25.28
C GLY A 579 -10.91 -24.99 25.17
N THR A 580 -10.22 -24.33 24.25
CA THR A 580 -10.48 -22.96 23.84
C THR A 580 -11.77 -22.93 23.01
N PRO A 581 -12.74 -22.05 23.25
CA PRO A 581 -13.82 -21.86 22.32
C PRO A 581 -13.27 -21.34 21.02
N TYR A 582 -13.62 -22.02 19.93
CA TYR A 582 -13.24 -21.69 18.58
C TYR A 582 -14.31 -22.25 17.66
N GLY A 583 -14.96 -21.40 16.90
CA GLY A 583 -16.05 -21.82 16.05
C GLY A 583 -17.27 -20.89 16.12
N ASN A 584 -18.47 -21.42 15.87
CA ASN A 584 -19.66 -20.65 15.56
C ASN A 584 -19.43 -19.79 14.31
N PHE A 585 -18.99 -20.45 13.21
CA PHE A 585 -18.68 -19.81 11.94
C PHE A 585 -19.75 -20.11 10.91
N ASP A 586 -20.09 -19.11 10.10
CA ASP A 586 -20.94 -19.26 8.92
C ASP A 586 -20.20 -18.71 7.69
N PHE A 587 -19.62 -19.61 6.88
CA PHE A 587 -18.85 -19.31 5.69
C PHE A 587 -19.64 -19.72 4.46
N THR A 588 -20.58 -18.89 4.03
CA THR A 588 -21.54 -19.26 2.99
C THR A 588 -21.60 -18.26 1.84
N GLY A 589 -21.70 -18.75 0.60
CA GLY A 589 -21.90 -17.91 -0.58
C GLY A 589 -20.67 -17.17 -1.08
N ASN A 590 -19.47 -17.59 -0.71
CA ASN A 590 -18.21 -16.94 -1.08
C ASN A 590 -17.65 -17.50 -2.42
N TYR A 591 -16.70 -16.79 -3.01
CA TYR A 591 -16.00 -17.08 -4.25
C TYR A 591 -14.52 -17.29 -3.95
N TYR A 592 -14.10 -18.53 -3.73
CA TYR A 592 -12.75 -18.85 -3.26
C TYR A 592 -11.97 -19.68 -4.27
N GLU A 593 -10.68 -19.39 -4.42
CA GLU A 593 -9.76 -20.21 -5.23
C GLU A 593 -9.63 -21.62 -4.65
N ASP A 594 -9.53 -21.75 -3.31
CA ASP A 594 -9.54 -23.01 -2.59
C ASP A 594 -10.76 -23.09 -1.65
N LEU A 595 -11.63 -24.07 -1.88
CA LEU A 595 -12.78 -24.33 -1.03
C LEU A 595 -12.47 -25.22 0.17
N THR A 596 -11.22 -25.71 0.29
CA THR A 596 -10.81 -26.55 1.40
C THR A 596 -10.41 -25.68 2.58
N PRO A 597 -11.16 -25.70 3.70
CA PRO A 597 -10.74 -24.93 4.86
C PRO A 597 -9.47 -25.52 5.46
N ASP A 598 -8.53 -24.67 5.82
CA ASP A 598 -7.29 -25.05 6.48
C ASP A 598 -7.38 -24.86 8.00
N TRP A 599 -7.37 -25.97 8.73
CA TRP A 599 -7.45 -26.00 10.18
C TRP A 599 -6.23 -26.71 10.79
N PRO A 600 -5.01 -26.17 10.68
CA PRO A 600 -3.78 -26.87 11.06
C PRO A 600 -3.70 -27.19 12.55
N CYS A 601 -4.38 -26.41 13.40
CA CYS A 601 -4.32 -26.58 14.85
C CYS A 601 -5.53 -27.34 15.45
N GLY A 602 -6.52 -27.68 14.63
CA GLY A 602 -7.72 -28.42 15.08
C GLY A 602 -9.00 -27.89 14.45
N THR A 603 -10.03 -28.72 14.43
CA THR A 603 -11.31 -28.38 13.78
C THR A 603 -12.17 -27.54 14.71
N PRO A 604 -12.70 -26.41 14.24
CA PRO A 604 -13.66 -25.59 14.99
C PRO A 604 -14.99 -26.32 15.23
N THR A 605 -15.77 -25.81 16.15
CA THR A 605 -17.11 -26.34 16.46
C THR A 605 -18.19 -25.44 15.88
N ASP A 606 -19.34 -26.03 15.54
CA ASP A 606 -20.51 -25.30 15.04
C ASP A 606 -20.19 -24.41 13.82
N VAL A 607 -19.65 -25.05 12.77
CA VAL A 607 -19.26 -24.39 11.51
C VAL A 607 -20.20 -24.79 10.40
N THR A 608 -20.73 -23.80 9.68
CA THR A 608 -21.43 -23.97 8.41
C THR A 608 -20.49 -23.55 7.27
N ILE A 609 -20.29 -24.41 6.27
CA ILE A 609 -19.60 -24.09 5.00
C ILE A 609 -20.51 -24.60 3.89
N ASP A 610 -21.18 -23.71 3.19
CA ASP A 610 -22.17 -24.08 2.16
C ASP A 610 -22.23 -23.03 1.06
N ASP A 611 -22.72 -23.41 -0.12
CA ASP A 611 -22.95 -22.55 -1.29
C ASP A 611 -21.72 -21.71 -1.76
N ASN A 612 -20.50 -22.08 -1.36
CA ASN A 612 -19.28 -21.41 -1.83
C ASN A 612 -18.93 -21.87 -3.26
N THR A 613 -18.46 -20.96 -4.09
CA THR A 613 -18.11 -21.19 -5.49
C THR A 613 -16.58 -21.17 -5.66
N GLN A 614 -16.04 -22.23 -6.28
CA GLN A 614 -14.61 -22.24 -6.65
C GLN A 614 -14.35 -21.36 -7.87
N VAL A 615 -13.32 -20.51 -7.80
CA VAL A 615 -12.92 -19.57 -8.85
C VAL A 615 -11.48 -19.81 -9.30
N GLY A 616 -11.07 -19.20 -10.41
CA GLY A 616 -9.68 -19.28 -10.88
C GLY A 616 -8.75 -18.35 -10.07
N ALA A 617 -7.47 -18.67 -10.05
CA ALA A 617 -6.44 -17.82 -9.45
C ALA A 617 -6.34 -16.41 -10.08
N ASP A 618 -6.83 -16.27 -11.32
CA ASP A 618 -6.96 -15.00 -12.03
C ASP A 618 -8.28 -14.26 -11.74
N GLY A 619 -9.07 -14.75 -10.80
CA GLY A 619 -10.40 -14.22 -10.47
C GLY A 619 -11.50 -14.63 -11.45
N SER A 620 -11.20 -15.48 -12.45
CA SER A 620 -12.21 -15.98 -13.36
C SER A 620 -13.28 -16.78 -12.61
N GLY A 621 -14.54 -16.40 -12.81
CA GLY A 621 -15.69 -16.98 -12.09
C GLY A 621 -16.19 -16.11 -10.93
N VAL A 622 -15.45 -15.10 -10.49
CA VAL A 622 -15.94 -14.10 -9.55
C VAL A 622 -16.95 -13.18 -10.28
N PRO A 623 -18.11 -12.88 -9.70
CA PRO A 623 -19.05 -11.93 -10.30
C PRO A 623 -18.42 -10.56 -10.54
N ALA A 624 -18.53 -10.03 -11.75
CA ALA A 624 -17.99 -8.72 -12.10
C ALA A 624 -18.53 -7.59 -11.21
N SER A 625 -19.74 -7.73 -10.69
CA SER A 625 -20.33 -6.76 -9.75
C SER A 625 -19.63 -6.78 -8.40
N LEU A 626 -19.13 -7.91 -7.90
CA LEU A 626 -18.37 -8.01 -6.67
C LEU A 626 -16.99 -7.34 -6.84
N LEU A 627 -16.29 -7.66 -7.94
CA LEU A 627 -15.00 -7.02 -8.25
C LEU A 627 -15.11 -5.51 -8.44
N ALA A 628 -16.24 -5.03 -8.98
CA ALA A 628 -16.45 -3.58 -9.22
C ALA A 628 -16.95 -2.83 -7.97
N ASN A 629 -17.49 -3.55 -6.98
CA ASN A 629 -18.01 -2.93 -5.76
C ASN A 629 -16.97 -2.87 -4.63
N ALA A 630 -16.00 -3.79 -4.64
CA ALA A 630 -14.98 -3.84 -3.61
C ALA A 630 -13.93 -2.73 -3.79
N GLY A 631 -13.54 -2.11 -2.66
CA GLY A 631 -12.61 -0.99 -2.62
C GLY A 631 -13.29 0.36 -2.84
N LEU A 632 -12.50 1.36 -3.18
CA LEU A 632 -12.95 2.76 -3.27
C LEU A 632 -14.17 2.93 -4.16
N GLN A 633 -15.18 3.58 -3.65
CA GLN A 633 -16.33 3.97 -4.44
C GLN A 633 -15.93 4.97 -5.56
N PRO A 634 -16.70 5.09 -6.65
CA PRO A 634 -16.33 5.94 -7.78
C PRO A 634 -16.05 7.41 -7.42
N ALA A 635 -16.67 7.94 -6.37
CA ALA A 635 -16.41 9.29 -5.89
C ALA A 635 -14.99 9.48 -5.33
N TYR A 636 -14.41 8.40 -4.80
CA TYR A 636 -13.10 8.39 -4.15
C TYR A 636 -12.02 7.67 -4.98
N ALA A 637 -12.36 7.06 -6.11
CA ALA A 637 -11.40 6.33 -6.94
C ALA A 637 -10.18 7.19 -7.35
N HIS A 638 -10.32 8.50 -7.35
CA HIS A 638 -9.26 9.44 -7.71
C HIS A 638 -8.09 9.46 -6.71
N ILE A 639 -8.30 9.09 -5.43
CA ILE A 639 -7.22 9.12 -4.43
C ILE A 639 -6.20 7.99 -4.64
N ALA A 640 -6.61 6.87 -5.23
CA ALA A 640 -5.73 5.77 -5.58
C ALA A 640 -5.36 5.76 -7.08
N ALA A 641 -5.76 6.77 -7.82
CA ALA A 641 -5.39 6.88 -9.23
C ALA A 641 -3.94 7.33 -9.36
N ALA A 642 -3.17 6.61 -10.18
CA ALA A 642 -1.83 7.07 -10.54
C ALA A 642 -1.90 8.47 -11.18
N PRO A 643 -0.89 9.32 -10.98
CA PRO A 643 -0.82 10.63 -11.60
C PRO A 643 -1.04 10.54 -13.11
N THR A 644 -2.01 11.26 -13.65
CA THR A 644 -2.33 11.18 -15.08
C THR A 644 -1.27 11.87 -15.93
N GLY A 645 -0.82 11.17 -16.98
CA GLY A 645 0.05 11.70 -18.00
C GLY A 645 -0.74 12.20 -19.23
N SER A 646 -0.09 12.99 -20.09
CA SER A 646 -0.60 13.19 -21.43
C SER A 646 -0.52 11.89 -22.21
N ALA A 647 -1.65 11.38 -22.68
CA ALA A 647 -1.65 10.15 -23.46
C ALA A 647 -1.01 10.41 -24.84
N PRO A 648 0.02 9.65 -25.24
CA PRO A 648 0.47 9.70 -26.62
C PRO A 648 -0.67 9.32 -27.55
N VAL A 649 -0.83 10.07 -28.61
CA VAL A 649 -1.92 9.85 -29.56
C VAL A 649 -1.68 8.56 -30.35
N ASN A 650 -2.56 7.56 -30.17
CA ASN A 650 -2.52 6.39 -31.03
C ASN A 650 -3.04 6.74 -32.42
N LEU A 651 -2.12 6.89 -33.37
CA LEU A 651 -2.41 7.23 -34.76
C LEU A 651 -3.11 6.10 -35.53
N ALA A 652 -3.12 4.90 -34.99
CA ALA A 652 -3.80 3.73 -35.57
C ALA A 652 -5.25 3.56 -35.06
N LEU A 653 -5.66 4.29 -34.02
CA LEU A 653 -7.00 4.16 -33.44
C LEU A 653 -8.09 4.51 -34.46
N ASP A 654 -9.07 3.63 -34.61
CA ASP A 654 -10.18 3.75 -35.58
C ASP A 654 -9.74 3.84 -37.05
N MET A 655 -8.50 3.48 -37.37
CA MET A 655 -7.99 3.52 -38.72
C MET A 655 -8.42 2.29 -39.54
N PRO A 656 -8.61 2.44 -40.86
CA PRO A 656 -8.96 1.30 -41.72
C PRO A 656 -7.93 0.19 -41.67
N ALA A 657 -8.34 -1.02 -41.35
CA ALA A 657 -7.49 -2.20 -41.31
C ALA A 657 -7.97 -3.28 -42.28
N GLN A 658 -7.05 -4.03 -42.86
CA GLN A 658 -7.32 -5.11 -43.80
C GLN A 658 -6.49 -6.34 -43.50
N ALA A 659 -7.15 -7.48 -43.37
CA ALA A 659 -6.45 -8.76 -43.24
C ALA A 659 -6.16 -9.35 -44.64
N GLN A 660 -4.89 -9.72 -44.90
CA GLN A 660 -4.41 -10.27 -46.16
C GLN A 660 -3.55 -11.49 -45.92
N PHE A 661 -3.54 -12.42 -46.87
CA PHE A 661 -2.46 -13.40 -46.96
C PHE A 661 -1.17 -12.76 -47.51
N LEU A 662 -0.05 -13.45 -47.35
CA LEU A 662 1.27 -12.90 -47.79
C LEU A 662 1.37 -12.60 -49.26
N ASP A 663 0.49 -13.15 -50.10
CA ASP A 663 0.41 -12.87 -51.54
C ASP A 663 -0.42 -11.61 -51.87
N GLY A 664 -0.92 -10.90 -50.81
CA GLY A 664 -1.75 -9.71 -50.94
C GLY A 664 -3.23 -10.00 -51.22
N SER A 665 -3.65 -11.25 -51.32
CA SER A 665 -5.07 -11.59 -51.42
C SER A 665 -5.82 -11.42 -50.09
N PRO A 666 -7.10 -11.02 -50.12
CA PRO A 666 -7.89 -10.86 -48.88
C PRO A 666 -7.92 -12.16 -48.07
N ALA A 667 -7.53 -12.09 -46.78
CA ALA A 667 -7.65 -13.24 -45.90
C ALA A 667 -9.07 -13.47 -45.45
N GLN A 668 -9.46 -14.74 -45.37
CA GLN A 668 -10.73 -15.10 -44.64
C GLN A 668 -10.46 -14.98 -43.15
N LEU A 669 -11.37 -14.34 -42.45
CA LEU A 669 -11.31 -14.19 -41.00
C LEU A 669 -12.07 -15.32 -40.29
N GLN A 670 -11.69 -15.60 -39.05
CA GLN A 670 -12.40 -16.50 -38.17
C GLN A 670 -13.85 -15.97 -37.91
N PRO A 671 -14.83 -16.83 -37.69
CA PRO A 671 -16.17 -16.39 -37.32
C PRO A 671 -16.16 -15.47 -36.10
N GLY A 672 -16.75 -14.29 -36.22
CA GLY A 672 -16.79 -13.28 -35.15
C GLY A 672 -15.61 -12.32 -35.15
N SER A 673 -14.60 -12.51 -36.00
CA SER A 673 -13.45 -11.65 -36.13
C SER A 673 -13.62 -10.63 -37.28
N GLN A 674 -13.10 -9.42 -37.09
CA GLN A 674 -13.08 -8.37 -38.12
C GLN A 674 -11.71 -7.69 -38.13
N ALA A 675 -11.25 -7.24 -39.31
CA ALA A 675 -9.95 -6.58 -39.39
C ALA A 675 -9.93 -5.27 -38.56
N SER A 676 -11.04 -4.55 -38.50
CA SER A 676 -11.18 -3.32 -37.70
C SER A 676 -11.10 -3.52 -36.20
N TYR A 677 -11.23 -4.75 -35.71
CA TYR A 677 -11.02 -5.05 -34.29
C TYR A 677 -9.59 -4.86 -33.81
N ALA A 678 -8.65 -4.80 -34.73
CA ALA A 678 -7.25 -4.52 -34.41
C ALA A 678 -6.93 -3.01 -34.28
N THR A 679 -7.93 -2.13 -34.42
CA THR A 679 -7.76 -0.68 -34.33
C THR A 679 -8.95 -0.02 -33.62
N ASP A 680 -9.82 -0.77 -32.93
CA ASP A 680 -11.07 -0.25 -32.36
C ASP A 680 -10.95 0.22 -30.89
N GLY A 681 -9.72 0.18 -30.33
CA GLY A 681 -9.45 0.57 -28.95
C GLY A 681 -9.95 -0.41 -27.91
N ASN A 682 -10.40 -1.60 -28.31
CA ASN A 682 -10.95 -2.62 -27.41
C ASN A 682 -10.06 -3.88 -27.40
N PRO A 683 -9.20 -4.09 -26.41
CA PRO A 683 -8.28 -5.22 -26.37
C PRO A 683 -8.97 -6.59 -26.22
N THR A 684 -10.27 -6.64 -26.00
CA THR A 684 -11.04 -7.90 -25.90
C THR A 684 -11.55 -8.40 -27.25
N THR A 685 -11.57 -7.57 -28.28
CA THR A 685 -11.84 -7.95 -29.66
C THR A 685 -10.53 -8.26 -30.39
N PHE A 686 -10.57 -9.01 -31.49
CA PHE A 686 -9.36 -9.29 -32.26
C PHE A 686 -9.62 -9.60 -33.74
N ALA A 687 -8.65 -9.28 -34.56
CA ALA A 687 -8.54 -9.71 -35.94
C ALA A 687 -7.76 -11.02 -36.00
N GLN A 688 -8.34 -12.06 -36.61
CA GLN A 688 -7.66 -13.35 -36.77
C GLN A 688 -8.02 -13.98 -38.14
N ALA A 689 -7.01 -14.27 -38.93
CA ALA A 689 -7.23 -14.95 -40.21
C ALA A 689 -7.53 -16.43 -40.02
N SER A 690 -8.17 -17.07 -40.98
CA SER A 690 -8.43 -18.52 -41.03
C SER A 690 -7.64 -19.19 -42.16
N GLY A 691 -7.23 -20.45 -41.94
CA GLY A 691 -6.63 -21.30 -42.97
C GLY A 691 -5.11 -21.23 -43.10
N GLN A 692 -4.46 -20.13 -42.80
CA GLN A 692 -2.98 -19.99 -42.82
C GLN A 692 -2.55 -19.20 -41.60
N TYR A 693 -1.55 -19.67 -40.86
CA TYR A 693 -1.05 -18.92 -39.72
C TYR A 693 -0.22 -17.69 -40.09
N ARG A 694 0.48 -17.77 -41.24
CA ARG A 694 1.20 -16.62 -41.80
C ARG A 694 0.23 -15.76 -42.60
N TRP A 695 -0.12 -14.66 -42.04
CA TRP A 695 -0.97 -13.63 -42.63
C TRP A 695 -0.46 -12.26 -42.21
N GLN A 696 -0.99 -11.23 -42.76
CA GLN A 696 -0.63 -9.86 -42.49
C GLN A 696 -1.87 -9.02 -42.23
N LEU A 697 -1.77 -8.11 -41.26
CA LEU A 697 -2.71 -7.02 -41.07
C LEU A 697 -2.11 -5.76 -41.65
N VAL A 698 -2.84 -5.07 -42.51
CA VAL A 698 -2.45 -3.78 -43.07
C VAL A 698 -3.35 -2.71 -42.48
N VAL A 699 -2.74 -1.69 -41.88
CA VAL A 699 -3.43 -0.50 -41.33
C VAL A 699 -3.09 0.69 -42.21
N ASP A 700 -4.08 1.48 -42.65
CA ASP A 700 -3.93 2.74 -43.36
C ASP A 700 -4.17 3.91 -42.40
N LEU A 701 -3.12 4.61 -42.01
CA LEU A 701 -3.16 5.77 -41.13
C LEU A 701 -3.83 6.99 -41.75
N GLN A 702 -4.22 6.89 -43.05
CA GLN A 702 -4.86 7.90 -43.87
C GLN A 702 -4.01 9.13 -44.20
N GLN A 703 -2.90 9.31 -43.54
CA GLN A 703 -1.89 10.35 -43.78
C GLN A 703 -0.50 9.80 -43.57
N GLU A 704 0.52 10.55 -44.00
CA GLU A 704 1.92 10.21 -43.70
C GLU A 704 2.27 10.81 -42.34
N ASP A 705 2.67 9.95 -41.39
CA ASP A 705 3.14 10.32 -40.05
C ASP A 705 4.57 9.83 -39.83
N THR A 706 5.32 10.51 -38.99
CA THR A 706 6.67 10.09 -38.59
C THR A 706 6.57 9.34 -37.27
N LEU A 707 6.75 8.02 -37.31
CA LEU A 707 6.56 7.09 -36.21
C LEU A 707 7.87 6.74 -35.51
N GLY A 708 7.84 6.56 -34.21
CA GLY A 708 8.95 6.08 -33.39
C GLY A 708 8.83 4.59 -33.03
N TYR A 709 7.62 4.14 -32.76
CA TYR A 709 7.34 2.75 -32.41
C TYR A 709 5.88 2.37 -32.73
N VAL A 710 5.63 1.06 -32.74
CA VAL A 710 4.30 0.47 -32.88
C VAL A 710 4.09 -0.52 -31.74
N THR A 711 2.90 -0.61 -31.20
CA THR A 711 2.54 -1.69 -30.29
C THR A 711 1.62 -2.69 -30.99
N VAL A 712 1.79 -3.97 -30.70
CA VAL A 712 0.93 -5.05 -31.21
C VAL A 712 0.45 -5.86 -30.02
N THR A 713 -0.85 -5.79 -29.72
CA THR A 713 -1.48 -6.55 -28.64
C THR A 713 -2.03 -7.85 -29.18
N MET A 714 -1.65 -8.97 -28.57
CA MET A 714 -2.05 -10.32 -28.97
C MET A 714 -2.72 -11.03 -27.80
N PRO A 715 -3.86 -11.71 -28.02
CA PRO A 715 -4.52 -12.46 -26.97
C PRO A 715 -3.76 -13.75 -26.64
N GLN A 716 -3.85 -14.22 -25.41
CA GLN A 716 -3.22 -15.46 -24.95
C GLN A 716 -3.59 -16.68 -25.78
N THR A 717 -4.80 -16.70 -26.34
CA THR A 717 -5.33 -17.86 -27.07
C THR A 717 -4.72 -18.05 -28.47
N ALA A 718 -4.10 -17.01 -29.04
CA ALA A 718 -3.52 -17.07 -30.39
C ALA A 718 -2.52 -15.92 -30.61
N TYR A 719 -1.26 -16.14 -30.28
CA TYR A 719 -0.20 -15.17 -30.46
C TYR A 719 0.92 -15.69 -31.34
N ALA A 720 1.75 -14.80 -31.86
CA ALA A 720 2.96 -15.15 -32.57
C ALA A 720 4.16 -15.09 -31.63
N THR A 721 5.09 -16.04 -31.74
CA THR A 721 6.40 -15.98 -31.05
C THR A 721 7.44 -15.22 -31.85
N ALA A 722 7.15 -14.88 -33.10
CA ALA A 722 7.91 -13.95 -33.91
C ALA A 722 7.02 -13.28 -34.95
N PHE A 723 7.19 -11.98 -35.08
CA PHE A 723 6.55 -11.17 -36.13
C PHE A 723 7.40 -9.96 -36.49
N HIS A 724 7.11 -9.32 -37.61
CA HIS A 724 7.74 -8.07 -37.98
C HIS A 724 6.73 -7.02 -38.44
N VAL A 725 7.15 -5.78 -38.34
CA VAL A 725 6.41 -4.61 -38.83
C VAL A 725 7.10 -4.06 -40.07
N ASP A 726 6.30 -3.89 -41.12
CA ASP A 726 6.72 -3.17 -42.32
C ASP A 726 5.99 -1.82 -42.41
N ALA A 727 6.67 -0.83 -42.92
CA ALA A 727 6.12 0.50 -43.18
C ALA A 727 6.17 0.83 -44.70
N SER A 728 5.19 1.64 -45.14
CA SER A 728 5.09 2.12 -46.51
C SER A 728 4.41 3.49 -46.56
N THR A 729 4.81 4.33 -47.50
CA THR A 729 4.12 5.59 -47.81
C THR A 729 3.07 5.43 -48.94
N ASP A 730 3.19 4.41 -49.78
CA ASP A 730 2.35 4.21 -50.97
C ASP A 730 1.50 2.93 -50.95
N GLY A 731 1.64 2.08 -49.90
CA GLY A 731 0.95 0.80 -49.77
C GLY A 731 1.43 -0.30 -50.69
N THR A 732 2.51 -0.06 -51.49
CA THR A 732 3.04 -1.01 -52.44
C THR A 732 4.52 -1.34 -52.24
N ASN A 733 5.31 -0.37 -51.86
CA ASN A 733 6.71 -0.51 -51.51
C ASN A 733 6.89 -0.58 -50.01
N TRP A 734 7.29 -1.73 -49.50
CA TRP A 734 7.35 -2.01 -48.06
C TRP A 734 8.79 -2.13 -47.58
N THR A 735 9.08 -1.58 -46.43
CA THR A 735 10.34 -1.69 -45.71
C THR A 735 10.12 -2.23 -44.33
N THR A 736 10.84 -3.30 -43.96
CA THR A 736 10.81 -3.79 -42.60
C THR A 736 11.47 -2.78 -41.65
N VAL A 737 10.72 -2.30 -40.65
CA VAL A 737 11.14 -1.25 -39.73
C VAL A 737 11.40 -1.76 -38.34
N GLY A 738 10.87 -2.94 -37.99
CA GLY A 738 11.14 -3.63 -36.76
C GLY A 738 10.76 -5.10 -36.83
N SER A 739 11.43 -5.94 -36.06
CA SER A 739 11.16 -7.38 -35.95
C SER A 739 11.39 -7.81 -34.52
N VAL A 740 10.51 -8.68 -34.01
CA VAL A 740 10.60 -9.25 -32.67
C VAL A 740 10.52 -10.77 -32.74
N THR A 741 11.24 -11.42 -31.82
CA THR A 741 11.30 -12.88 -31.69
C THR A 741 11.30 -13.26 -30.21
N GLY A 742 10.83 -14.46 -29.89
CA GLY A 742 10.69 -14.90 -28.50
C GLY A 742 9.59 -14.15 -27.73
N THR A 743 8.54 -13.73 -28.44
CA THR A 743 7.44 -12.98 -27.83
C THR A 743 6.43 -13.89 -27.15
N SER A 744 5.80 -13.40 -26.08
CA SER A 744 4.63 -13.95 -25.43
C SER A 744 3.35 -13.25 -25.93
N TRP A 745 2.23 -13.47 -25.28
CA TRP A 745 1.00 -12.70 -25.48
C TRP A 745 1.05 -11.37 -24.70
N GLY A 746 0.11 -10.49 -24.93
CA GLY A 746 0.06 -9.15 -24.35
C GLY A 746 0.45 -8.07 -25.36
N THR A 747 0.82 -6.92 -24.89
CA THR A 747 1.22 -5.78 -25.73
C THR A 747 2.72 -5.78 -25.99
N ILE A 748 3.11 -6.01 -27.22
CA ILE A 748 4.50 -6.08 -27.64
C ILE A 748 4.87 -4.79 -28.38
N PRO A 749 5.75 -3.96 -27.85
CA PRO A 749 6.28 -2.82 -28.56
C PRO A 749 7.32 -3.24 -29.60
N VAL A 750 7.27 -2.62 -30.76
CA VAL A 750 8.24 -2.74 -31.85
C VAL A 750 8.86 -1.37 -32.09
N VAL A 751 10.01 -1.17 -31.53
CA VAL A 751 10.75 0.09 -31.59
C VAL A 751 11.52 0.19 -32.89
N PHE A 752 11.47 1.34 -33.53
CA PHE A 752 12.19 1.58 -34.74
C PHE A 752 13.60 2.13 -34.45
N SER A 753 14.61 1.61 -35.10
CA SER A 753 16.00 2.06 -34.93
C SER A 753 16.24 3.53 -35.28
N SER A 754 15.28 4.14 -35.96
CA SER A 754 15.21 5.57 -36.29
C SER A 754 13.77 5.91 -36.66
N PRO A 755 13.31 7.15 -36.49
CA PRO A 755 11.98 7.60 -36.91
C PRO A 755 11.67 7.24 -38.35
N VAL A 756 10.48 6.71 -38.62
CA VAL A 756 10.03 6.20 -39.93
C VAL A 756 8.80 6.99 -40.39
N THR A 757 8.87 7.59 -41.59
CA THR A 757 7.69 8.18 -42.21
C THR A 757 6.87 7.10 -42.90
N ALA A 758 5.62 6.91 -42.49
CA ALA A 758 4.71 5.92 -43.07
C ALA A 758 3.29 6.42 -43.11
N ARG A 759 2.54 5.97 -44.10
CA ARG A 759 1.08 6.02 -44.12
C ARG A 759 0.46 4.65 -43.84
N TYR A 760 1.15 3.61 -44.27
CA TYR A 760 0.68 2.25 -44.11
C TYR A 760 1.64 1.47 -43.22
N LEU A 761 1.04 0.73 -42.30
CA LEU A 761 1.74 -0.26 -41.48
C LEU A 761 1.28 -1.67 -41.87
N ARG A 762 2.18 -2.62 -41.78
CA ARG A 762 1.85 -4.02 -42.01
C ARG A 762 2.50 -4.88 -40.94
N ILE A 763 1.66 -5.58 -40.17
CA ILE A 763 2.07 -6.53 -39.14
C ILE A 763 2.03 -7.93 -39.76
N VAL A 764 3.17 -8.61 -39.78
CA VAL A 764 3.32 -9.90 -40.47
C VAL A 764 3.70 -10.97 -39.48
N ALA A 765 2.87 -12.02 -39.37
CA ALA A 765 3.14 -13.18 -38.52
C ALA A 765 4.28 -14.03 -39.14
N ASP A 766 5.34 -14.29 -38.35
CA ASP A 766 6.47 -15.13 -38.79
C ASP A 766 6.45 -16.51 -38.17
N GLN A 767 6.24 -16.62 -36.86
CA GLN A 767 6.17 -17.90 -36.15
C GLN A 767 5.00 -17.92 -35.16
N PRO A 768 4.20 -19.00 -35.15
CA PRO A 768 3.15 -19.17 -34.16
C PRO A 768 3.72 -19.55 -32.77
N SER A 769 2.93 -19.45 -31.73
CA SER A 769 3.24 -20.03 -30.43
C SER A 769 3.35 -21.55 -30.57
N GLN A 770 4.19 -22.19 -29.77
CA GLN A 770 4.53 -23.62 -29.95
C GLN A 770 3.40 -24.58 -29.64
N CYS A 771 2.35 -24.15 -29.00
CA CYS A 771 1.28 -25.05 -28.53
C CYS A 771 -0.05 -24.73 -29.19
N CYS A 772 -0.60 -25.74 -29.84
CA CYS A 772 -2.04 -25.92 -29.95
C CYS A 772 -2.83 -24.95 -30.81
N GLU A 773 -2.21 -24.14 -31.64
CA GLU A 773 -2.92 -23.37 -32.66
C GLU A 773 -3.56 -24.33 -33.69
N THR A 774 -4.70 -24.89 -33.33
CA THR A 774 -5.54 -25.58 -34.30
C THR A 774 -6.19 -24.57 -35.23
N GLY A 775 -5.39 -24.19 -36.22
CA GLY A 775 -5.70 -23.09 -37.12
C GLY A 775 -4.51 -22.16 -37.26
N GLY A 776 -3.56 -22.18 -36.29
CA GLY A 776 -2.20 -21.65 -36.42
C GLY A 776 -2.06 -20.19 -36.80
N GLN A 777 -3.07 -19.35 -36.49
CA GLN A 777 -3.03 -17.95 -36.87
C GLN A 777 -2.81 -17.06 -35.68
N MET A 778 -1.87 -16.12 -35.80
CA MET A 778 -1.77 -15.00 -34.90
C MET A 778 -3.10 -14.23 -34.87
N ALA A 779 -3.59 -13.90 -33.69
CA ALA A 779 -4.66 -12.92 -33.53
C ALA A 779 -4.05 -11.59 -33.11
N ILE A 780 -4.60 -10.49 -33.56
CA ILE A 780 -4.20 -9.13 -33.20
C ILE A 780 -5.40 -8.45 -32.58
N SER A 781 -5.31 -8.14 -31.29
CA SER A 781 -6.35 -7.41 -30.58
C SER A 781 -6.26 -5.92 -30.86
N GLU A 782 -5.05 -5.35 -30.80
CA GLU A 782 -4.85 -3.93 -31.04
C GLU A 782 -3.50 -3.68 -31.74
N VAL A 783 -3.49 -2.62 -32.53
CA VAL A 783 -2.29 -1.99 -33.10
C VAL A 783 -2.25 -0.54 -32.65
N GLY A 784 -1.24 -0.15 -31.90
CA GLY A 784 -0.93 1.23 -31.62
C GLY A 784 0.18 1.74 -32.54
N ALA A 785 0.08 2.95 -33.02
CA ALA A 785 1.14 3.63 -33.79
C ALA A 785 1.40 5.02 -33.17
N TYR A 786 2.65 5.29 -32.84
CA TYR A 786 2.99 6.46 -32.04
C TYR A 786 4.06 7.30 -32.73
N ALA A 787 3.87 8.62 -32.66
CA ALA A 787 4.81 9.59 -33.25
C ALA A 787 6.19 9.46 -32.58
N ALA A 788 7.23 9.75 -33.36
CA ALA A 788 8.58 9.85 -32.82
C ALA A 788 8.71 11.11 -31.96
N THR A 789 8.93 10.90 -30.65
CA THR A 789 9.23 11.97 -29.70
C THR A 789 10.69 11.81 -29.27
N GLY A 790 11.56 12.73 -29.66
CA GLY A 790 12.98 12.66 -29.30
C GLY A 790 13.82 11.68 -30.14
N THR A 791 15.01 11.34 -29.60
CA THR A 791 16.00 10.47 -30.30
C THR A 791 15.93 9.01 -29.87
N ASN A 792 15.27 8.71 -28.77
CA ASN A 792 15.10 7.35 -28.26
C ASN A 792 13.66 7.14 -27.78
N PRO A 793 12.92 6.23 -28.41
CA PRO A 793 11.54 5.93 -28.01
C PRO A 793 11.45 5.05 -26.75
N ASP A 794 12.52 4.39 -26.35
CA ASP A 794 12.59 3.65 -25.08
C ASP A 794 13.20 4.56 -24.02
N LEU A 795 12.36 4.99 -23.10
CA LEU A 795 12.71 5.94 -22.05
C LEU A 795 13.59 5.29 -20.96
N ALA A 796 13.55 3.97 -20.82
CA ALA A 796 14.33 3.23 -19.84
C ALA A 796 15.77 2.95 -20.28
N LEU A 797 16.07 3.01 -21.58
CA LEU A 797 17.36 2.57 -22.13
C LEU A 797 18.54 3.31 -21.50
N ASN A 798 19.45 2.56 -20.83
CA ASN A 798 20.65 3.04 -20.15
C ASN A 798 20.34 4.06 -19.02
N GLN A 799 19.23 3.92 -18.36
CA GLN A 799 18.91 4.72 -17.18
C GLN A 799 19.48 4.07 -15.90
N PRO A 800 19.61 4.81 -14.79
CA PRO A 800 20.02 4.22 -13.51
C PRO A 800 19.04 3.14 -13.05
N ALA A 801 19.54 1.93 -12.83
CA ALA A 801 18.75 0.79 -12.42
C ALA A 801 19.22 0.22 -11.08
N GLN A 802 18.30 -0.30 -10.28
CA GLN A 802 18.55 -0.90 -8.97
C GLN A 802 17.74 -2.19 -8.82
N ALA A 803 18.38 -3.22 -8.29
CA ALA A 803 17.71 -4.43 -7.88
C ALA A 803 17.48 -4.41 -6.37
N LEU A 804 16.24 -4.53 -5.94
CA LEU A 804 15.84 -4.44 -4.53
C LEU A 804 15.05 -5.69 -4.13
N TYR A 805 15.10 -6.06 -2.86
CA TYR A 805 14.11 -6.95 -2.29
C TYR A 805 12.81 -6.18 -2.00
N ILE A 806 11.75 -6.90 -1.71
CA ILE A 806 10.44 -6.29 -1.44
C ILE A 806 10.45 -5.35 -0.22
N ASP A 807 11.35 -5.58 0.72
CA ASP A 807 11.58 -4.71 1.88
C ASP A 807 12.36 -3.42 1.56
N GLY A 808 12.68 -3.18 0.28
CA GLY A 808 13.43 -2.01 -0.17
C GLY A 808 14.95 -2.11 0.02
N THR A 809 15.46 -3.19 0.61
CA THR A 809 16.90 -3.40 0.75
C THR A 809 17.52 -3.85 -0.59
N GLN A 810 18.80 -3.55 -0.80
CA GLN A 810 19.48 -3.92 -2.02
C GLN A 810 19.57 -5.43 -2.19
N ALA A 811 19.08 -5.95 -3.31
CA ALA A 811 19.11 -7.37 -3.58
C ALA A 811 20.54 -7.87 -3.85
N GLN A 812 20.85 -9.04 -3.30
CA GLN A 812 22.05 -9.77 -3.72
C GLN A 812 21.81 -10.38 -5.10
N LEU A 813 22.69 -10.13 -6.03
CA LEU A 813 22.57 -10.60 -7.41
C LEU A 813 23.30 -11.92 -7.63
N GLN A 814 22.84 -12.68 -8.62
CA GLN A 814 23.57 -13.83 -9.14
C GLN A 814 24.95 -13.41 -9.66
N PRO A 815 25.99 -14.27 -9.50
CA PRO A 815 27.32 -13.94 -10.03
C PRO A 815 27.30 -13.60 -11.52
N GLY A 816 27.68 -12.39 -11.87
CA GLY A 816 27.71 -11.91 -13.25
C GLY A 816 26.47 -11.11 -13.68
N SER A 817 25.47 -10.96 -12.81
CA SER A 817 24.34 -10.05 -13.00
C SER A 817 24.66 -8.65 -12.48
N LEU A 818 24.11 -7.63 -13.15
CA LEU A 818 24.14 -6.22 -12.71
C LEU A 818 22.75 -5.62 -12.93
N PRO A 819 22.29 -4.67 -12.10
CA PRO A 819 20.99 -4.02 -12.33
C PRO A 819 20.87 -3.39 -13.72
N ALA A 820 21.93 -2.72 -14.18
CA ALA A 820 21.99 -2.11 -15.52
C ALA A 820 21.88 -3.10 -16.69
N TYR A 821 21.77 -4.39 -16.45
CA TYR A 821 21.49 -5.37 -17.51
C TYR A 821 20.00 -5.46 -17.86
N ALA A 822 19.14 -4.87 -17.04
CA ALA A 822 17.72 -4.81 -17.32
C ALA A 822 17.32 -3.67 -18.27
N ASP A 823 18.28 -2.83 -18.69
CA ASP A 823 18.00 -1.68 -19.57
C ASP A 823 19.18 -1.32 -20.48
N ASP A 824 20.12 -2.26 -20.72
CA ASP A 824 21.33 -2.01 -21.50
C ASP A 824 21.13 -2.16 -23.00
N GLY A 825 19.93 -2.53 -23.45
CA GLY A 825 19.59 -2.77 -24.86
C GLY A 825 20.17 -4.08 -25.41
N ASN A 826 20.63 -4.99 -24.55
CA ASN A 826 21.25 -6.24 -24.94
C ASN A 826 20.45 -7.46 -24.42
N PRO A 827 19.59 -8.06 -25.20
CA PRO A 827 18.74 -9.17 -24.80
C PRO A 827 19.47 -10.44 -24.33
N ALA A 828 20.82 -10.45 -24.40
CA ALA A 828 21.64 -11.58 -23.94
C ALA A 828 22.16 -11.42 -22.50
N THR A 829 22.02 -10.25 -21.90
CA THR A 829 22.31 -9.95 -20.49
C THR A 829 21.04 -10.01 -19.68
N PHE A 830 21.13 -10.17 -18.37
CA PHE A 830 19.96 -10.09 -17.48
C PHE A 830 20.36 -9.77 -16.05
N THR A 831 19.47 -9.09 -15.36
CA THR A 831 19.48 -8.94 -13.90
C THR A 831 18.75 -10.12 -13.26
N GLN A 832 19.32 -10.68 -12.19
CA GLN A 832 18.65 -11.71 -11.42
C GLN A 832 19.10 -11.67 -9.96
N ALA A 833 18.16 -11.57 -9.04
CA ALA A 833 18.42 -11.61 -7.62
C ALA A 833 18.67 -13.03 -7.10
N THR A 834 19.26 -13.16 -5.91
CA THR A 834 19.43 -14.44 -5.19
C THR A 834 18.59 -14.46 -3.92
N GLY A 835 18.34 -15.65 -3.38
CA GLY A 835 17.76 -15.82 -2.03
C GLY A 835 16.24 -15.69 -1.97
N GLN A 836 15.65 -14.69 -2.58
CA GLN A 836 14.20 -14.49 -2.64
C GLN A 836 13.77 -14.47 -4.11
N TYR A 837 12.66 -15.11 -4.46
CA TYR A 837 12.17 -15.05 -5.83
C TYR A 837 11.40 -13.74 -6.11
N ARG A 838 10.79 -13.15 -5.10
CA ARG A 838 10.18 -11.82 -5.17
C ARG A 838 11.23 -10.76 -4.95
N TRP A 839 11.44 -9.98 -5.96
CA TRP A 839 12.37 -8.86 -5.94
C TRP A 839 11.92 -7.82 -6.96
N ILE A 840 12.50 -6.67 -6.90
CA ILE A 840 12.13 -5.47 -7.65
C ILE A 840 13.28 -5.09 -8.55
N GLU A 841 13.03 -4.91 -9.84
CA GLU A 841 13.90 -4.12 -10.71
C GLU A 841 13.32 -2.71 -10.78
N GLN A 842 14.06 -1.74 -10.32
CA GLN A 842 13.67 -0.33 -10.32
C GLN A 842 14.53 0.48 -11.25
N ILE A 843 13.91 1.28 -12.13
CA ILE A 843 14.59 2.17 -13.08
C ILE A 843 14.18 3.61 -12.77
N ASP A 844 15.16 4.53 -12.72
CA ASP A 844 14.93 5.98 -12.57
C ASP A 844 15.05 6.66 -13.94
N LEU A 845 13.96 7.11 -14.50
CA LEU A 845 13.92 7.85 -15.78
C LEU A 845 14.55 9.25 -15.67
N GLN A 846 15.06 9.62 -14.48
CA GLN A 846 15.71 10.90 -14.14
C GLN A 846 14.78 12.11 -14.08
N GLN A 847 13.65 12.07 -14.73
CA GLN A 847 12.62 13.11 -14.70
C GLN A 847 11.25 12.47 -14.91
N PRO A 848 10.17 13.12 -14.52
CA PRO A 848 8.83 12.64 -14.81
C PRO A 848 8.57 12.59 -16.31
N GLU A 849 8.16 11.42 -16.79
CA GLU A 849 7.81 11.15 -18.19
C GLU A 849 6.36 10.67 -18.27
N SER A 850 5.69 10.95 -19.37
CA SER A 850 4.34 10.44 -19.61
C SER A 850 4.44 9.08 -20.30
N ILE A 851 4.13 8.00 -19.58
CA ILE A 851 4.26 6.63 -20.08
C ILE A 851 2.90 6.00 -20.35
N ASN A 852 2.81 5.12 -21.36
CA ASN A 852 1.59 4.41 -21.72
C ASN A 852 1.77 2.90 -21.96
N ALA A 853 3.02 2.42 -22.08
CA ALA A 853 3.30 1.00 -22.23
C ALA A 853 4.62 0.64 -21.56
N VAL A 854 4.70 -0.58 -21.04
CA VAL A 854 5.93 -1.17 -20.50
C VAL A 854 6.10 -2.56 -21.08
N SER A 855 7.32 -2.92 -21.48
CA SER A 855 7.68 -4.28 -21.88
C SER A 855 8.73 -4.86 -20.95
N VAL A 856 8.69 -6.19 -20.78
CA VAL A 856 9.65 -6.93 -19.97
C VAL A 856 10.11 -8.15 -20.76
N LEU A 857 11.40 -8.27 -20.95
CA LEU A 857 12.03 -9.47 -21.53
C LEU A 857 12.50 -10.36 -20.38
N GLN A 858 12.03 -11.59 -20.38
CA GLN A 858 12.42 -12.58 -19.39
C GLN A 858 13.05 -13.80 -20.09
N PRO A 859 14.21 -14.30 -19.64
CA PRO A 859 14.77 -15.50 -20.21
C PRO A 859 13.94 -16.74 -19.87
N ASP A 860 13.78 -17.67 -20.85
CA ASP A 860 12.99 -18.92 -20.69
C ASP A 860 13.44 -19.79 -19.50
N SER A 861 14.62 -19.58 -18.98
CA SER A 861 15.20 -20.36 -17.88
C SER A 861 14.83 -19.86 -16.50
N ALA A 862 14.33 -18.61 -16.39
CA ALA A 862 14.02 -17.95 -15.11
C ALA A 862 13.06 -16.78 -15.34
N PHE A 863 11.77 -17.06 -15.35
CA PHE A 863 10.74 -16.04 -15.55
C PHE A 863 9.65 -16.12 -14.46
N GLY A 864 8.98 -15.00 -14.22
CA GLY A 864 7.78 -14.92 -13.44
C GLY A 864 6.55 -15.13 -14.31
N THR A 865 5.65 -16.00 -13.89
CA THR A 865 4.35 -16.14 -14.57
C THR A 865 3.42 -14.99 -14.26
N ASN A 866 3.58 -14.41 -13.08
CA ASN A 866 2.86 -13.20 -12.70
C ASN A 866 3.87 -12.15 -12.24
N TRP A 867 3.65 -10.95 -12.70
CA TRP A 867 4.43 -9.78 -12.31
C TRP A 867 3.60 -8.50 -12.51
N HIS A 868 4.00 -7.42 -11.87
CA HIS A 868 3.31 -6.14 -12.01
C HIS A 868 4.27 -4.98 -12.19
N ILE A 869 3.71 -3.87 -12.64
CA ILE A 869 4.42 -2.60 -12.82
C ILE A 869 3.88 -1.60 -11.80
N ASP A 870 4.80 -1.07 -11.01
CA ASP A 870 4.56 0.10 -10.20
C ASP A 870 5.26 1.31 -10.79
N VAL A 871 4.66 2.48 -10.60
CA VAL A 871 5.22 3.77 -10.99
C VAL A 871 5.25 4.72 -9.80
N SER A 872 6.19 5.67 -9.85
CA SER A 872 6.31 6.71 -8.84
C SER A 872 6.86 7.99 -9.42
N LEU A 873 6.50 9.15 -8.84
CA LEU A 873 7.12 10.44 -9.15
C LEU A 873 8.30 10.75 -8.25
N ASP A 874 8.29 10.24 -7.02
CA ASP A 874 9.21 10.61 -5.94
C ASP A 874 10.09 9.44 -5.46
N GLY A 875 9.79 8.21 -5.90
CA GLY A 875 10.48 6.99 -5.48
C GLY A 875 10.02 6.45 -4.12
N SER A 876 9.00 7.05 -3.51
CA SER A 876 8.43 6.66 -2.21
C SER A 876 6.96 6.31 -2.30
N SER A 877 6.18 7.07 -3.02
CA SER A 877 4.75 6.82 -3.28
C SER A 877 4.61 6.01 -4.56
N TRP A 878 4.00 4.82 -4.50
CA TRP A 878 3.94 3.88 -5.59
C TRP A 878 2.51 3.53 -5.97
N TRP A 879 2.24 3.49 -7.28
CA TRP A 879 0.96 3.11 -7.88
C TRP A 879 1.15 1.91 -8.78
N THR A 880 0.43 0.82 -8.52
CA THR A 880 0.37 -0.30 -9.46
C THR A 880 -0.49 0.10 -10.66
N VAL A 881 0.13 0.15 -11.84
CA VAL A 881 -0.53 0.61 -13.06
C VAL A 881 -0.84 -0.51 -14.04
N ALA A 882 -0.20 -1.67 -13.89
CA ALA A 882 -0.46 -2.83 -14.73
C ALA A 882 -0.03 -4.12 -14.05
N ARG A 883 -0.70 -5.22 -14.40
CA ARG A 883 -0.36 -6.58 -13.96
C ARG A 883 -0.34 -7.52 -15.16
N GLN A 884 0.64 -8.41 -15.17
CA GLN A 884 0.75 -9.50 -16.14
C GLN A 884 0.57 -10.82 -15.40
N SER A 885 -0.32 -11.67 -15.89
CA SER A 885 -0.54 -13.00 -15.35
C SER A 885 -0.34 -14.06 -16.43
N GLN A 886 0.01 -15.28 -16.03
CA GLN A 886 0.22 -16.41 -16.90
C GLN A 886 1.26 -16.14 -18.03
N ASP A 887 2.26 -15.33 -17.75
CA ASP A 887 3.37 -15.08 -18.68
C ASP A 887 4.11 -16.39 -19.00
N ALA A 888 4.54 -16.52 -20.24
CA ALA A 888 5.24 -17.71 -20.74
C ALA A 888 6.76 -17.52 -20.83
N GLY A 889 7.29 -16.39 -20.36
CA GLY A 889 8.67 -15.95 -20.61
C GLY A 889 8.85 -15.36 -21.99
N GLY A 890 10.04 -14.92 -22.35
CA GLY A 890 10.31 -14.16 -23.55
C GLY A 890 9.95 -12.67 -23.39
N LEU A 891 9.70 -11.99 -24.49
CA LEU A 891 9.27 -10.60 -24.48
C LEU A 891 7.76 -10.52 -24.33
N SER A 892 7.33 -9.91 -23.25
CA SER A 892 5.92 -9.59 -22.98
C SER A 892 5.76 -8.12 -22.61
N GLY A 893 4.55 -7.61 -22.58
CA GLY A 893 4.33 -6.23 -22.19
C GLY A 893 2.89 -5.92 -21.89
N VAL A 894 2.70 -4.76 -21.27
CA VAL A 894 1.39 -4.25 -20.87
C VAL A 894 1.16 -2.86 -21.44
N GLN A 895 -0.03 -2.65 -21.96
CA GLN A 895 -0.54 -1.31 -22.27
C GLN A 895 -1.22 -0.78 -21.04
N LEU A 896 -0.85 0.42 -20.58
CA LEU A 896 -1.52 1.05 -19.46
C LEU A 896 -2.91 1.50 -19.88
N GLY A 897 -3.89 1.37 -18.97
CA GLY A 897 -5.27 1.76 -19.24
C GLY A 897 -5.44 3.27 -19.50
N SER A 898 -4.51 4.07 -18.99
CA SER A 898 -4.34 5.49 -19.30
C SER A 898 -2.85 5.80 -19.25
N ALA A 899 -2.41 6.87 -19.92
CA ALA A 899 -1.05 7.35 -19.73
C ALA A 899 -0.88 7.88 -18.30
N VAL A 900 0.26 7.60 -17.69
CA VAL A 900 0.60 8.02 -16.34
C VAL A 900 1.92 8.80 -16.33
N GLN A 901 2.04 9.73 -15.39
CA GLN A 901 3.31 10.41 -15.12
C GLN A 901 4.16 9.54 -14.19
N ALA A 902 5.36 9.23 -14.60
CA ALA A 902 6.28 8.43 -13.79
C ALA A 902 7.73 8.90 -13.97
N ARG A 903 8.46 9.00 -12.87
CA ARG A 903 9.91 9.09 -12.89
C ARG A 903 10.55 7.74 -12.61
N TYR A 904 9.97 6.97 -11.71
CA TYR A 904 10.46 5.66 -11.34
C TYR A 904 9.50 4.59 -11.82
N ILE A 905 10.06 3.51 -12.32
CA ILE A 905 9.34 2.31 -12.75
C ILE A 905 9.86 1.13 -11.95
N ARG A 906 8.98 0.30 -11.43
CA ARG A 906 9.32 -1.00 -10.83
C ARG A 906 8.69 -2.13 -11.62
N VAL A 907 9.48 -3.15 -11.88
CA VAL A 907 8.99 -4.47 -12.29
C VAL A 907 9.13 -5.39 -11.10
N ILE A 908 8.02 -5.94 -10.62
CA ILE A 908 7.95 -6.73 -9.40
C ILE A 908 7.50 -8.14 -9.74
N ALA A 909 8.30 -9.13 -9.34
CA ALA A 909 7.96 -10.54 -9.51
C ALA A 909 6.93 -10.97 -8.47
N ASP A 910 5.79 -11.55 -8.89
CA ASP A 910 4.75 -12.07 -8.00
C ASP A 910 4.82 -13.58 -7.88
N LEU A 911 4.77 -14.31 -9.00
CA LEU A 911 4.80 -15.77 -9.01
C LEU A 911 5.84 -16.30 -10.00
N PRO A 912 6.67 -17.29 -9.61
CA PRO A 912 7.60 -17.93 -10.52
C PRO A 912 6.87 -18.91 -11.47
N ALA A 913 7.50 -19.26 -12.56
CA ALA A 913 7.03 -20.34 -13.42
C ALA A 913 6.97 -21.66 -12.66
N SER A 914 5.86 -22.39 -12.78
CA SER A 914 5.72 -23.71 -12.15
C SER A 914 6.72 -24.71 -12.73
N GLY A 915 7.56 -25.33 -11.90
CA GLY A 915 8.19 -26.61 -12.17
C GLY A 915 9.61 -26.60 -12.70
N GLY A 916 10.51 -25.72 -12.29
CA GLY A 916 11.90 -25.94 -12.66
C GLY A 916 12.89 -24.82 -12.47
N GLN A 917 12.52 -23.73 -11.87
CA GLN A 917 13.49 -22.67 -11.58
C GLN A 917 14.41 -23.13 -10.46
N THR A 918 15.60 -23.55 -10.80
CA THR A 918 16.68 -23.79 -9.85
C THR A 918 17.15 -22.44 -9.33
N GLY A 919 16.60 -22.03 -8.21
CA GLY A 919 16.86 -20.73 -7.61
C GLY A 919 15.62 -19.85 -7.45
N GLY A 920 14.55 -20.12 -8.17
CA GLY A 920 13.21 -19.53 -7.95
C GLY A 920 13.07 -18.04 -8.20
N GLN A 921 14.07 -17.36 -8.78
CA GLN A 921 14.04 -15.93 -9.03
C GLN A 921 13.70 -15.64 -10.49
N MET A 922 12.81 -14.70 -10.71
CA MET A 922 12.62 -14.06 -12.01
C MET A 922 13.93 -13.42 -12.43
N ALA A 923 14.30 -13.56 -13.70
CA ALA A 923 15.38 -12.80 -14.31
C ALA A 923 14.78 -11.81 -15.31
N ILE A 924 15.34 -10.64 -15.39
CA ILE A 924 14.91 -9.57 -16.28
C ILE A 924 16.03 -9.27 -17.26
N GLY A 925 15.79 -9.53 -18.54
CA GLY A 925 16.74 -9.23 -19.62
C GLY A 925 16.65 -7.81 -20.10
N GLU A 926 15.45 -7.27 -20.24
CA GLU A 926 15.20 -5.88 -20.63
C GLU A 926 13.86 -5.39 -20.09
N VAL A 927 13.82 -4.16 -19.68
CA VAL A 927 12.62 -3.39 -19.41
C VAL A 927 12.56 -2.23 -20.38
N GLY A 928 11.56 -2.18 -21.23
CA GLY A 928 11.31 -1.04 -22.11
C GLY A 928 10.16 -0.20 -21.59
N VAL A 929 10.31 1.11 -21.60
CA VAL A 929 9.29 2.07 -21.15
C VAL A 929 8.97 3.03 -22.30
N TYR A 930 7.69 3.16 -22.62
CA TYR A 930 7.25 3.89 -23.82
C TYR A 930 6.19 4.95 -23.47
N GLY A 931 6.31 6.11 -24.12
CA GLY A 931 5.42 7.23 -23.87
C GLY A 931 5.84 8.49 -24.61
N GLU A 932 5.41 9.65 -24.10
CA GLU A 932 5.92 10.95 -24.51
C GLU A 932 7.11 11.29 -23.60
N GLY A 933 8.31 11.45 -24.23
CA GLY A 933 9.53 11.90 -23.57
C GLY A 933 9.62 13.40 -23.45
#